data_3e0643c2a541e3de07b083ceb3ba2d70
#
_entry.id   3e0643c2a541e3de07b083ceb3ba2d70
#
_cell.length_a   1.000
_cell.length_b   1.000
_cell.length_c   1.000
_cell.angle_alpha   90.00
_cell.angle_beta   90.00
_cell.angle_gamma   90.00
#
_symmetry.space_group_name_H-M   'P 1'
#
loop_
_entity.id
_entity.type
_entity.pdbx_description
1 polymer ?
#
loop_
_entity_poly.entity_id
_entity_poly.type
_entity_poly.pdbx_seq_one_letter_code
_entity_poly.pdbx_strand_id
1 'polypeptide(L)'
;MGIIYNEKAKTFTLHTQNTTYQMQIDAYGFLLHLYYGRKTDGVMDYLLTYADRGFSGNPQDAGNDRTYSLDALPQEFPCRLTGDFRSPVLDLVNADGSLGCDLRYQGYEICDGKYNLKGLPAVYAAEEEAQTLIIYMKDQVTGLQVELLYGVLPEYDVITRSAKVINTEEDKIKLTKAQAACIDFLHGEFDVISFYGRHAMERNMQRTSVGHGAFVIGSRRGTSSHQYNPMLILAEKETTEDAGTCYGMSFVYSGGFKAEVEKDQFGQTRMQMGLQEEQFSYPLEKGQEFVIPEVILTCSNQGLGKLSQNLQRCIRKNLCRGKYKEKVRPVLINSWEACYFDFTGEDIYHLAEQAKDLGIDMVVLDDGWFGSRNDDNSGLGDWKVNEEKLQGSLGDLISRINALGVKFGLWFEPEMVNEDSDLYREHPDWAIQIPGRKPVKGRNQLILDFSRKEVVDAVYEQMCQVLDQGNIEYVKWDMNRSMAEVYSMTAEEQGSVQYDYMLGLYDFLERIISRYPDLLIEGCSGGGGRFDAGMLYYTPQIWCSDNTDAVDRVRIQYGTSFGYPVSAVGSHVSAVPNHQTGRKTSLHTRGVCAMAGTFGYELDPAKMTDEERREIREQIVEYKKYAQLVQNGLYYRLSNPFAEEIGAWEFASEDGKEVLVNVVMLEIHGNMTVNYVKMKGLCAGQFYKDSNTGKIYPAEALMEVGIPMPLEFGEYKAYQIYLEMVE
;
A
#
# COMPACT_ATOMS: atom_id res chain seq x y z
N MET A 1 -21.71 -13.66 -14.09
CA MET A 1 -21.69 -14.04 -12.67
C MET A 1 -20.35 -14.63 -12.37
N GLY A 2 -19.67 -14.18 -11.31
CA GLY A 2 -18.31 -14.60 -10.96
C GLY A 2 -18.25 -15.84 -10.06
N ILE A 3 -19.31 -16.15 -9.28
CA ILE A 3 -19.32 -17.20 -8.26
C ILE A 3 -20.34 -18.28 -8.61
N ILE A 4 -19.89 -19.54 -8.61
CA ILE A 4 -20.70 -20.73 -8.93
C ILE A 4 -20.52 -21.77 -7.83
N TYR A 5 -21.60 -22.31 -7.30
CA TYR A 5 -21.59 -23.50 -6.45
C TYR A 5 -22.09 -24.71 -7.22
N ASN A 6 -21.29 -25.77 -7.24
CA ASN A 6 -21.68 -27.06 -7.81
C ASN A 6 -22.09 -27.99 -6.67
N GLU A 7 -23.39 -28.22 -6.52
CA GLU A 7 -23.96 -29.03 -5.43
C GLU A 7 -23.48 -30.48 -5.46
N LYS A 8 -23.33 -31.08 -6.65
CA LYS A 8 -22.92 -32.48 -6.79
C LYS A 8 -21.46 -32.70 -6.41
N ALA A 9 -20.58 -31.80 -6.85
CA ALA A 9 -19.15 -31.88 -6.56
C ALA A 9 -18.79 -31.14 -5.24
N LYS A 10 -19.73 -30.42 -4.64
CA LYS A 10 -19.52 -29.55 -3.47
C LYS A 10 -18.37 -28.55 -3.66
N THR A 11 -18.28 -27.96 -4.85
CA THR A 11 -17.20 -27.02 -5.20
C THR A 11 -17.74 -25.61 -5.35
N PHE A 12 -16.99 -24.65 -4.83
CA PHE A 12 -17.13 -23.22 -5.14
C PHE A 12 -16.11 -22.84 -6.19
N THR A 13 -16.58 -22.21 -7.27
CA THR A 13 -15.72 -21.69 -8.34
C THR A 13 -15.93 -20.19 -8.45
N LEU A 14 -14.84 -19.42 -8.31
CA LEU A 14 -14.82 -17.98 -8.42
C LEU A 14 -14.10 -17.63 -9.72
N HIS A 15 -14.83 -16.99 -10.63
CA HIS A 15 -14.30 -16.54 -11.92
C HIS A 15 -14.09 -15.04 -11.94
N THR A 16 -12.90 -14.64 -12.36
CA THR A 16 -12.65 -13.28 -12.84
C THR A 16 -12.68 -13.24 -14.38
N GLN A 17 -12.23 -12.15 -14.98
CA GLN A 17 -12.14 -12.07 -16.44
C GLN A 17 -11.19 -13.12 -17.00
N ASN A 18 -10.02 -13.31 -16.40
CA ASN A 18 -8.95 -14.16 -16.91
C ASN A 18 -8.52 -15.29 -15.96
N THR A 19 -9.08 -15.36 -14.75
CA THR A 19 -8.66 -16.33 -13.74
C THR A 19 -9.82 -17.13 -13.15
N THR A 20 -9.50 -18.30 -12.60
CA THR A 20 -10.40 -19.17 -11.84
C THR A 20 -9.75 -19.52 -10.52
N TYR A 21 -10.54 -19.42 -9.45
CA TYR A 21 -10.21 -19.90 -8.11
C TYR A 21 -11.24 -20.96 -7.71
N GLN A 22 -10.80 -22.15 -7.28
CA GLN A 22 -11.73 -23.23 -6.95
C GLN A 22 -11.36 -23.90 -5.63
N MET A 23 -12.38 -24.19 -4.83
CA MET A 23 -12.27 -24.92 -3.55
C MET A 23 -13.39 -25.94 -3.43
N GLN A 24 -13.21 -26.93 -2.57
CA GLN A 24 -14.14 -28.03 -2.36
C GLN A 24 -14.40 -28.28 -0.87
N ILE A 25 -15.65 -28.59 -0.56
CA ILE A 25 -16.03 -29.17 0.73
C ILE A 25 -15.85 -30.69 0.58
N ASP A 26 -14.96 -31.26 1.40
CA ASP A 26 -14.70 -32.70 1.37
C ASP A 26 -15.75 -33.54 2.11
N ALA A 27 -15.53 -34.86 2.20
CA ALA A 27 -16.44 -35.78 2.85
C ALA A 27 -16.58 -35.55 4.37
N TYR A 28 -15.58 -34.93 4.99
CA TYR A 28 -15.52 -34.69 6.44
C TYR A 28 -15.84 -33.25 6.82
N GLY A 29 -16.18 -32.38 5.86
CA GLY A 29 -16.54 -30.99 6.07
C GLY A 29 -15.36 -30.03 6.14
N PHE A 30 -14.16 -30.45 5.77
CA PHE A 30 -13.04 -29.55 5.57
C PHE A 30 -13.16 -28.80 4.23
N LEU A 31 -12.68 -27.57 4.20
CA LEU A 31 -12.62 -26.77 2.98
C LEU A 31 -11.21 -26.86 2.38
N LEU A 32 -11.11 -27.57 1.23
CA LEU A 32 -9.84 -27.80 0.55
C LEU A 32 -9.67 -26.85 -0.63
N HIS A 33 -8.45 -26.35 -0.84
CA HIS A 33 -8.07 -25.59 -2.01
C HIS A 33 -7.84 -26.52 -3.20
N LEU A 34 -8.38 -26.18 -4.38
CA LEU A 34 -8.17 -26.99 -5.58
C LEU A 34 -7.27 -26.31 -6.60
N TYR A 35 -7.59 -25.06 -6.93
CA TYR A 35 -6.94 -24.37 -8.05
C TYR A 35 -7.00 -22.84 -7.92
N TYR A 36 -5.93 -22.19 -8.27
CA TYR A 36 -5.90 -20.77 -8.61
C TYR A 36 -4.99 -20.57 -9.82
N GLY A 37 -5.51 -20.00 -10.90
CA GLY A 37 -4.75 -19.84 -12.13
C GLY A 37 -5.57 -19.31 -13.29
N ARG A 38 -5.16 -19.62 -14.53
CA ARG A 38 -5.89 -19.22 -15.75
C ARG A 38 -7.34 -19.64 -15.68
N LYS A 39 -8.20 -18.82 -16.30
CA LYS A 39 -9.62 -19.13 -16.39
C LYS A 39 -9.84 -20.47 -17.08
N THR A 40 -10.58 -21.32 -16.39
CA THR A 40 -10.98 -22.64 -16.89
C THR A 40 -12.31 -23.05 -16.28
N ASP A 41 -13.07 -23.86 -16.99
CA ASP A 41 -14.31 -24.44 -16.53
C ASP A 41 -14.07 -25.89 -16.06
N GLY A 42 -14.99 -26.41 -15.28
CA GLY A 42 -14.98 -27.79 -14.80
C GLY A 42 -14.63 -27.94 -13.33
N VAL A 43 -14.68 -29.18 -12.87
CA VAL A 43 -14.37 -29.56 -11.48
C VAL A 43 -12.95 -30.12 -11.44
N MET A 44 -12.12 -29.57 -10.56
CA MET A 44 -10.69 -29.91 -10.49
C MET A 44 -10.34 -30.75 -9.26
N ASP A 45 -11.31 -31.51 -8.71
CA ASP A 45 -11.14 -32.43 -7.59
C ASP A 45 -10.12 -33.55 -7.86
N TYR A 46 -9.89 -33.88 -9.14
CA TYR A 46 -8.85 -34.85 -9.58
C TYR A 46 -7.42 -34.41 -9.22
N LEU A 47 -7.21 -33.14 -8.86
CA LEU A 47 -5.92 -32.62 -8.40
C LEU A 47 -5.59 -33.08 -6.98
N LEU A 48 -6.60 -33.45 -6.18
CA LEU A 48 -6.38 -34.01 -4.85
C LEU A 48 -5.86 -35.44 -4.95
N THR A 49 -4.75 -35.70 -4.30
CA THR A 49 -4.13 -37.03 -4.26
C THR A 49 -4.12 -37.58 -2.85
N TYR A 50 -4.54 -38.82 -2.71
CA TYR A 50 -4.62 -39.51 -1.43
C TYR A 50 -3.60 -40.67 -1.42
N ALA A 51 -2.66 -40.63 -0.47
CA ALA A 51 -1.64 -41.62 -0.31
C ALA A 51 -1.25 -41.78 1.17
N ASP A 52 -0.96 -43.00 1.60
CA ASP A 52 -0.40 -43.24 2.92
C ASP A 52 0.95 -42.50 3.06
N ARG A 53 1.01 -41.54 3.95
CA ARG A 53 2.19 -40.69 4.20
C ARG A 53 3.00 -41.19 5.41
N GLY A 54 2.79 -42.43 5.82
CA GLY A 54 3.52 -43.07 6.91
C GLY A 54 3.14 -42.55 8.28
N PHE A 55 3.78 -41.47 8.76
CA PHE A 55 3.60 -40.90 10.10
C PHE A 55 2.78 -39.62 10.12
N SER A 56 2.22 -39.17 9.01
CA SER A 56 1.28 -38.05 8.97
C SER A 56 -0.01 -38.36 9.75
N GLY A 57 -0.56 -37.37 10.46
CA GLY A 57 -1.79 -37.55 11.24
C GLY A 57 -3.00 -37.82 10.35
N ASN A 58 -3.88 -38.72 10.81
CA ASN A 58 -5.16 -39.02 10.16
C ASN A 58 -6.28 -38.61 11.11
N PRO A 59 -7.25 -37.79 10.69
CA PRO A 59 -8.43 -37.47 11.51
C PRO A 59 -9.20 -38.75 11.84
N GLN A 60 -9.79 -38.82 13.03
CA GLN A 60 -10.58 -40.00 13.44
C GLN A 60 -11.77 -40.26 12.51
N ASP A 61 -12.32 -39.20 11.89
CA ASP A 61 -13.39 -39.30 10.89
C ASP A 61 -13.02 -40.20 9.69
N ALA A 62 -11.74 -40.24 9.32
CA ALA A 62 -11.23 -41.09 8.26
C ALA A 62 -11.14 -42.60 8.67
N GLY A 63 -11.37 -42.93 9.95
CA GLY A 63 -11.33 -44.29 10.44
C GLY A 63 -9.97 -44.95 10.26
N ASN A 64 -9.94 -46.05 9.47
CA ASN A 64 -8.72 -46.78 9.16
C ASN A 64 -8.04 -46.31 7.85
N ASP A 65 -8.56 -45.26 7.20
CA ASP A 65 -7.98 -44.74 5.95
C ASP A 65 -6.77 -43.88 6.25
N ARG A 66 -5.58 -44.47 6.13
CA ARG A 66 -4.31 -43.79 6.30
C ARG A 66 -3.88 -42.93 5.10
N THR A 67 -4.65 -42.96 4.02
CA THR A 67 -4.37 -42.12 2.86
C THR A 67 -4.92 -40.72 2.99
N TYR A 68 -5.87 -40.49 3.93
CA TYR A 68 -6.41 -39.16 4.20
C TYR A 68 -5.60 -38.47 5.31
N SER A 69 -4.97 -37.36 4.99
CA SER A 69 -4.22 -36.53 5.96
C SER A 69 -4.19 -35.08 5.54
N LEU A 70 -4.58 -34.18 6.46
CA LEU A 70 -4.50 -32.74 6.24
C LEU A 70 -3.06 -32.21 6.21
N ASP A 71 -2.07 -32.99 6.69
CA ASP A 71 -0.64 -32.69 6.55
C ASP A 71 -0.17 -32.71 5.08
N ALA A 72 -0.95 -33.31 4.17
CA ALA A 72 -0.62 -33.41 2.76
C ALA A 72 -1.69 -32.83 1.82
N LEU A 73 -2.89 -32.56 2.33
CA LEU A 73 -3.99 -31.98 1.53
C LEU A 73 -3.91 -30.45 1.55
N PRO A 74 -4.22 -29.79 0.41
CA PRO A 74 -4.26 -28.34 0.33
C PRO A 74 -5.52 -27.80 1.05
N GLN A 75 -5.38 -26.80 1.90
CA GLN A 75 -6.46 -26.24 2.68
C GLN A 75 -6.70 -24.76 2.38
N GLU A 76 -7.95 -24.31 2.54
CA GLU A 76 -8.33 -22.92 2.39
C GLU A 76 -8.09 -22.09 3.68
N PHE A 77 -8.35 -22.70 4.83
CA PHE A 77 -8.23 -22.02 6.12
C PHE A 77 -7.70 -22.98 7.18
N PRO A 78 -6.42 -23.37 7.08
CA PRO A 78 -5.80 -24.34 7.98
C PRO A 78 -5.72 -23.81 9.42
N CYS A 79 -6.16 -24.63 10.39
CA CYS A 79 -6.09 -24.35 11.81
C CYS A 79 -5.16 -25.34 12.52
N ARG A 80 -4.65 -24.97 13.70
CA ARG A 80 -3.94 -25.91 14.57
C ARG A 80 -4.91 -26.99 15.09
N LEU A 81 -4.44 -28.16 15.43
CA LEU A 81 -5.11 -29.38 15.93
C LEU A 81 -5.59 -30.38 14.88
N THR A 82 -5.67 -30.03 13.61
CA THR A 82 -6.24 -30.89 12.57
C THR A 82 -5.27 -31.94 12.02
N GLY A 83 -4.01 -31.96 12.52
CA GLY A 83 -2.95 -32.85 12.02
C GLY A 83 -2.17 -32.28 10.82
N ASP A 84 -2.44 -31.04 10.43
CA ASP A 84 -1.58 -30.24 9.55
C ASP A 84 -0.48 -29.56 10.40
N PHE A 85 0.78 -29.81 10.09
CA PHE A 85 1.93 -29.27 10.81
C PHE A 85 2.55 -28.05 10.11
N ARG A 86 2.04 -27.66 8.94
CA ARG A 86 2.39 -26.41 8.27
C ARG A 86 1.83 -25.22 9.06
N SER A 87 2.34 -24.03 8.80
CA SER A 87 1.93 -22.80 9.47
C SER A 87 0.41 -22.57 9.36
N PRO A 88 -0.36 -22.50 10.48
CA PRO A 88 -1.80 -22.26 10.44
C PRO A 88 -2.12 -20.80 10.12
N VAL A 89 -3.35 -20.52 9.67
CA VAL A 89 -3.86 -19.14 9.50
C VAL A 89 -4.54 -18.62 10.75
N LEU A 90 -5.12 -19.50 11.56
CA LEU A 90 -5.76 -19.14 12.81
C LEU A 90 -5.18 -19.98 13.95
N ASP A 91 -4.84 -19.32 15.05
CA ASP A 91 -4.45 -19.97 16.30
C ASP A 91 -5.07 -19.25 17.49
N LEU A 92 -5.43 -20.00 18.50
CA LEU A 92 -6.11 -19.48 19.68
C LEU A 92 -5.89 -20.36 20.91
N VAL A 93 -6.14 -19.78 22.06
CA VAL A 93 -6.21 -20.47 23.35
C VAL A 93 -7.67 -20.53 23.77
N ASN A 94 -8.20 -21.74 23.92
CA ASN A 94 -9.54 -21.97 24.43
C ASN A 94 -9.62 -21.73 25.95
N ALA A 95 -10.81 -21.67 26.51
CA ALA A 95 -11.04 -21.41 27.95
C ALA A 95 -10.42 -22.46 28.85
N ASP A 96 -10.34 -23.71 28.43
CA ASP A 96 -9.71 -24.82 29.14
C ASP A 96 -8.16 -24.85 28.98
N GLY A 97 -7.58 -23.91 28.22
CA GLY A 97 -6.15 -23.83 27.92
C GLY A 97 -5.70 -24.69 26.74
N SER A 98 -6.59 -25.43 26.08
CA SER A 98 -6.25 -26.13 24.84
C SER A 98 -5.99 -25.12 23.71
N LEU A 99 -5.20 -25.55 22.68
CA LEU A 99 -4.77 -24.68 21.58
C LEU A 99 -5.46 -25.07 20.28
N GLY A 100 -5.87 -24.05 19.48
CA GLY A 100 -6.39 -24.22 18.14
C GLY A 100 -7.87 -24.60 18.09
N CYS A 101 -8.34 -24.98 16.90
CA CYS A 101 -9.74 -25.33 16.62
C CYS A 101 -9.88 -26.31 15.46
N ASP A 102 -11.01 -27.00 15.39
CA ASP A 102 -11.40 -27.91 14.32
C ASP A 102 -12.63 -27.37 13.57
N LEU A 103 -12.38 -26.54 12.57
CA LEU A 103 -13.44 -25.86 11.81
C LEU A 103 -14.01 -26.77 10.72
N ARG A 104 -15.33 -26.93 10.74
CA ARG A 104 -16.08 -27.71 9.75
C ARG A 104 -17.14 -26.85 9.07
N TYR A 105 -17.32 -27.07 7.77
CA TYR A 105 -18.32 -26.37 6.96
C TYR A 105 -19.73 -26.50 7.52
N GLN A 106 -20.47 -25.39 7.55
CA GLN A 106 -21.85 -25.33 7.99
C GLN A 106 -22.82 -24.85 6.91
N GLY A 107 -22.36 -23.96 6.02
CA GLY A 107 -23.20 -23.38 5.00
C GLY A 107 -22.47 -22.26 4.24
N TYR A 108 -23.17 -21.67 3.30
CA TYR A 108 -22.66 -20.54 2.53
C TYR A 108 -23.75 -19.56 2.14
N GLU A 109 -23.34 -18.37 1.74
CA GLU A 109 -24.18 -17.35 1.11
C GLU A 109 -23.44 -16.73 -0.08
N ILE A 110 -24.16 -16.40 -1.16
CA ILE A 110 -23.65 -15.64 -2.29
C ILE A 110 -24.51 -14.39 -2.45
N CYS A 111 -23.86 -13.23 -2.42
CA CYS A 111 -24.52 -11.92 -2.53
C CYS A 111 -23.92 -11.13 -3.69
N ASP A 112 -24.73 -10.28 -4.32
CA ASP A 112 -24.24 -9.27 -5.26
C ASP A 112 -23.54 -8.14 -4.47
N GLY A 113 -22.57 -7.48 -5.11
CA GLY A 113 -21.74 -6.48 -4.48
C GLY A 113 -20.59 -7.04 -3.64
N LYS A 114 -19.80 -6.12 -3.07
CA LYS A 114 -18.62 -6.43 -2.24
C LYS A 114 -18.96 -6.27 -0.76
N TYR A 115 -18.54 -7.21 0.07
CA TYR A 115 -18.66 -7.09 1.53
C TYR A 115 -17.88 -5.89 2.07
N ASN A 116 -18.34 -5.35 3.20
CA ASN A 116 -17.68 -4.30 3.95
C ASN A 116 -17.10 -4.85 5.26
N LEU A 117 -16.03 -4.25 5.76
CA LEU A 117 -15.43 -4.57 7.05
C LEU A 117 -15.63 -3.38 8.00
N LYS A 118 -16.35 -3.62 9.12
CA LYS A 118 -16.65 -2.58 10.09
C LYS A 118 -15.36 -2.08 10.76
N GLY A 119 -15.09 -0.78 10.66
CA GLY A 119 -13.94 -0.13 11.28
C GLY A 119 -12.60 -0.37 10.59
N LEU A 120 -12.57 -1.09 9.47
CA LEU A 120 -11.37 -1.41 8.71
C LEU A 120 -11.52 -0.94 7.25
N PRO A 121 -10.42 -0.53 6.62
CA PRO A 121 -10.40 -0.29 5.18
C PRO A 121 -10.64 -1.60 4.43
N ALA A 122 -11.37 -1.52 3.33
CA ALA A 122 -11.63 -2.65 2.44
C ALA A 122 -11.86 -2.16 1.01
N VAL A 123 -11.56 -2.99 0.04
CA VAL A 123 -11.96 -2.78 -1.35
C VAL A 123 -13.47 -2.68 -1.40
N TYR A 124 -14.00 -1.75 -2.18
CA TYR A 124 -15.43 -1.54 -2.39
C TYR A 124 -15.79 -1.63 -3.88
N ALA A 125 -17.03 -1.99 -4.17
CA ALA A 125 -17.54 -2.05 -5.53
C ALA A 125 -19.06 -1.87 -5.52
N ALA A 126 -19.64 -1.45 -6.65
CA ALA A 126 -21.08 -1.44 -6.84
C ALA A 126 -21.63 -2.88 -6.94
N GLU A 127 -22.94 -3.05 -6.77
CA GLU A 127 -23.58 -4.36 -6.80
C GLU A 127 -23.32 -5.13 -8.11
N GLU A 128 -23.29 -4.43 -9.23
CA GLU A 128 -23.05 -5.00 -10.55
C GLU A 128 -21.58 -5.28 -10.87
N GLU A 129 -20.64 -4.72 -10.12
CA GLU A 129 -19.19 -4.83 -10.37
C GLU A 129 -18.55 -6.01 -9.64
N ALA A 130 -19.18 -6.53 -8.59
CA ALA A 130 -18.61 -7.56 -7.73
C ALA A 130 -19.66 -8.55 -7.22
N GLN A 131 -19.18 -9.69 -6.73
CA GLN A 131 -19.96 -10.64 -5.94
C GLN A 131 -19.20 -11.04 -4.68
N THR A 132 -19.93 -11.38 -3.63
CA THR A 132 -19.40 -11.87 -2.35
C THR A 132 -19.83 -13.31 -2.12
N LEU A 133 -18.88 -14.18 -1.76
CA LEU A 133 -19.13 -15.49 -1.16
C LEU A 133 -18.78 -15.43 0.32
N ILE A 134 -19.70 -15.88 1.17
CA ILE A 134 -19.49 -16.10 2.59
C ILE A 134 -19.58 -17.60 2.84
N ILE A 135 -18.56 -18.18 3.47
CA ILE A 135 -18.58 -19.58 3.91
C ILE A 135 -18.56 -19.63 5.43
N TYR A 136 -19.56 -20.29 5.99
CA TYR A 136 -19.71 -20.46 7.43
C TYR A 136 -19.02 -21.73 7.89
N MET A 137 -18.08 -21.59 8.82
CA MET A 137 -17.33 -22.69 9.44
C MET A 137 -17.61 -22.69 10.94
N LYS A 138 -17.63 -23.87 11.57
CA LYS A 138 -17.82 -23.98 13.02
C LYS A 138 -17.00 -25.12 13.61
N ASP A 139 -16.42 -24.89 14.77
CA ASP A 139 -15.92 -25.93 15.66
C ASP A 139 -17.09 -26.46 16.50
N GLN A 140 -17.37 -27.74 16.39
CA GLN A 140 -18.53 -28.37 17.03
C GLN A 140 -18.35 -28.57 18.57
N VAL A 141 -17.10 -28.51 19.04
CA VAL A 141 -16.78 -28.71 20.46
C VAL A 141 -16.77 -27.39 21.22
N THR A 142 -16.08 -26.40 20.66
CA THR A 142 -15.88 -25.09 21.30
C THR A 142 -16.89 -24.04 20.85
N GLY A 143 -17.79 -24.38 19.91
CA GLY A 143 -18.76 -23.43 19.37
C GLY A 143 -18.20 -22.26 18.59
N LEU A 144 -16.87 -22.15 18.45
CA LEU A 144 -16.23 -21.11 17.65
C LEU A 144 -16.79 -21.08 16.22
N GLN A 145 -17.19 -19.90 15.76
CA GLN A 145 -17.62 -19.71 14.37
C GLN A 145 -16.64 -18.84 13.61
N VAL A 146 -16.45 -19.15 12.32
CA VAL A 146 -15.65 -18.34 11.39
C VAL A 146 -16.44 -18.13 10.13
N GLU A 147 -16.57 -16.86 9.70
CA GLU A 147 -17.09 -16.49 8.40
C GLU A 147 -15.92 -16.18 7.47
N LEU A 148 -15.73 -16.98 6.42
CA LEU A 148 -14.73 -16.73 5.40
C LEU A 148 -15.35 -15.86 4.30
N LEU A 149 -14.75 -14.70 4.04
CA LEU A 149 -15.27 -13.70 3.12
C LEU A 149 -14.41 -13.66 1.85
N TYR A 150 -15.06 -13.84 0.70
CA TYR A 150 -14.43 -13.73 -0.63
C TYR A 150 -15.18 -12.69 -1.46
N GLY A 151 -14.52 -11.61 -1.84
CA GLY A 151 -15.03 -10.63 -2.79
C GLY A 151 -14.41 -10.87 -4.16
N VAL A 152 -15.23 -11.00 -5.20
CA VAL A 152 -14.76 -11.25 -6.57
C VAL A 152 -15.01 -10.00 -7.41
N LEU A 153 -13.93 -9.40 -7.94
CA LEU A 153 -13.95 -8.24 -8.83
C LEU A 153 -13.43 -8.67 -10.23
N PRO A 154 -14.32 -9.11 -11.12
CA PRO A 154 -13.92 -9.76 -12.37
C PRO A 154 -13.08 -8.88 -13.29
N GLU A 155 -13.39 -7.59 -13.39
CA GLU A 155 -12.73 -6.64 -14.31
C GLU A 155 -11.22 -6.51 -14.06
N TYR A 156 -10.81 -6.65 -12.78
CA TYR A 156 -9.42 -6.42 -12.37
C TYR A 156 -8.63 -7.72 -12.16
N ASP A 157 -9.23 -8.90 -12.38
CA ASP A 157 -8.65 -10.19 -11.99
C ASP A 157 -8.25 -10.24 -10.50
N VAL A 158 -9.14 -9.71 -9.65
CA VAL A 158 -8.93 -9.58 -8.21
C VAL A 158 -9.95 -10.41 -7.44
N ILE A 159 -9.46 -11.08 -6.40
CA ILE A 159 -10.26 -11.71 -5.34
C ILE A 159 -9.79 -11.12 -4.01
N THR A 160 -10.71 -10.67 -3.18
CA THR A 160 -10.36 -10.20 -1.82
C THR A 160 -10.70 -11.27 -0.79
N ARG A 161 -9.87 -11.37 0.25
CA ARG A 161 -10.03 -12.33 1.35
C ARG A 161 -10.02 -11.62 2.69
N SER A 162 -10.95 -12.01 3.54
CA SER A 162 -11.00 -11.64 4.96
C SER A 162 -11.70 -12.75 5.73
N ALA A 163 -11.70 -12.71 7.05
CA ALA A 163 -12.50 -13.58 7.88
C ALA A 163 -13.00 -12.86 9.14
N LYS A 164 -14.14 -13.33 9.69
CA LYS A 164 -14.62 -12.94 11.00
C LYS A 164 -14.57 -14.15 11.92
N VAL A 165 -14.02 -13.97 13.10
CA VAL A 165 -13.96 -15.00 14.15
C VAL A 165 -14.94 -14.59 15.24
N ILE A 166 -15.90 -15.46 15.56
CA ILE A 166 -17.01 -15.17 16.47
C ILE A 166 -17.01 -16.20 17.59
N ASN A 167 -16.92 -15.71 18.83
CA ASN A 167 -17.10 -16.59 20.01
C ASN A 167 -18.60 -16.69 20.35
N THR A 168 -19.18 -17.87 20.22
CA THR A 168 -20.60 -18.10 20.53
C THR A 168 -20.84 -18.75 21.90
N GLU A 169 -19.79 -19.19 22.57
CA GLU A 169 -19.87 -19.87 23.88
C GLU A 169 -19.70 -18.88 25.04
N GLU A 170 -20.04 -19.35 26.28
CA GLU A 170 -19.99 -18.51 27.48
C GLU A 170 -18.58 -18.15 27.90
N ASP A 171 -17.62 -19.02 27.60
CA ASP A 171 -16.25 -18.87 28.07
C ASP A 171 -15.42 -18.00 27.10
N LYS A 172 -14.54 -17.18 27.67
CA LYS A 172 -13.61 -16.31 26.96
C LYS A 172 -12.53 -17.13 26.27
N ILE A 173 -12.31 -16.83 24.98
CA ILE A 173 -11.18 -17.35 24.19
C ILE A 173 -10.18 -16.25 23.91
N LYS A 174 -8.97 -16.61 23.47
CA LYS A 174 -7.93 -15.65 23.13
C LYS A 174 -7.29 -16.01 21.80
N LEU A 175 -7.44 -15.14 20.79
CA LEU A 175 -6.76 -15.28 19.50
C LEU A 175 -5.27 -14.96 19.67
N THR A 176 -4.40 -15.77 19.08
CA THR A 176 -2.94 -15.58 19.11
C THR A 176 -2.32 -15.48 17.71
N LYS A 177 -3.07 -15.85 16.68
CA LYS A 177 -2.71 -15.68 15.27
C LYS A 177 -3.98 -15.48 14.43
N ALA A 178 -3.92 -14.54 13.48
CA ALA A 178 -5.03 -14.25 12.56
C ALA A 178 -4.49 -13.80 11.19
N GLN A 179 -4.43 -14.74 10.24
CA GLN A 179 -4.09 -14.48 8.84
C GLN A 179 -5.36 -14.37 8.01
N ALA A 180 -5.38 -13.46 7.04
CA ALA A 180 -6.56 -13.20 6.20
C ALA A 180 -6.65 -14.14 4.99
N ALA A 181 -5.51 -14.47 4.42
CA ALA A 181 -5.44 -15.27 3.20
C ALA A 181 -4.40 -16.38 3.31
N CYS A 182 -4.75 -17.53 2.73
CA CYS A 182 -3.89 -18.68 2.53
C CYS A 182 -4.17 -19.26 1.14
N ILE A 183 -3.11 -19.66 0.45
CA ILE A 183 -3.19 -20.43 -0.78
C ILE A 183 -2.19 -21.58 -0.69
N ASP A 184 -2.67 -22.80 -0.82
CA ASP A 184 -1.85 -24.03 -0.87
C ASP A 184 -1.65 -24.46 -2.32
N PHE A 185 -0.43 -24.35 -2.84
CA PHE A 185 -0.05 -24.83 -4.17
C PHE A 185 0.45 -26.27 -4.08
N LEU A 186 -0.03 -27.13 -4.98
CA LEU A 186 0.32 -28.57 -5.03
C LEU A 186 1.75 -28.83 -5.53
N HIS A 187 2.45 -27.80 -5.98
CA HIS A 187 3.85 -27.84 -6.41
C HIS A 187 4.63 -26.66 -5.83
N GLY A 188 5.97 -26.64 -5.97
CA GLY A 188 6.79 -25.71 -5.22
C GLY A 188 7.98 -25.10 -5.96
N GLU A 189 7.96 -25.05 -7.29
CA GLU A 189 9.03 -24.43 -8.07
C GLU A 189 8.74 -22.93 -8.30
N PHE A 190 8.89 -22.14 -7.21
CA PHE A 190 8.61 -20.72 -7.20
C PHE A 190 9.80 -19.89 -6.77
N ASP A 191 9.77 -18.61 -7.16
CA ASP A 191 10.50 -17.53 -6.54
C ASP A 191 9.52 -16.62 -5.80
N VAL A 192 9.94 -16.09 -4.65
CA VAL A 192 9.24 -15.05 -3.92
C VAL A 192 9.84 -13.69 -4.25
N ILE A 193 8.98 -12.70 -4.55
CA ILE A 193 9.38 -11.31 -4.76
C ILE A 193 8.81 -10.50 -3.60
N SER A 194 9.70 -9.81 -2.89
CA SER A 194 9.39 -8.94 -1.76
C SER A 194 10.03 -7.58 -1.92
N PHE A 195 9.54 -6.60 -1.14
CA PHE A 195 9.96 -5.21 -1.23
C PHE A 195 10.49 -4.77 0.14
N TYR A 196 11.82 -4.74 0.25
CA TYR A 196 12.53 -4.36 1.47
C TYR A 196 13.10 -2.95 1.37
N GLY A 197 13.53 -2.38 2.48
CA GLY A 197 14.16 -1.08 2.44
C GLY A 197 14.56 -0.54 3.81
N ARG A 198 14.69 0.78 3.84
CA ARG A 198 14.94 1.59 5.01
C ARG A 198 14.39 2.99 4.76
N HIS A 199 14.36 3.84 5.76
CA HIS A 199 14.09 5.27 5.58
C HIS A 199 14.97 5.84 4.45
N ALA A 200 14.38 6.61 3.57
CA ALA A 200 15.00 7.22 2.40
C ALA A 200 15.59 6.23 1.35
N MET A 201 15.20 4.96 1.41
CA MET A 201 15.49 3.96 0.38
C MET A 201 14.50 2.78 0.49
N GLU A 202 13.24 3.06 0.29
CA GLU A 202 12.11 2.16 0.47
C GLU A 202 11.88 1.27 -0.75
N ARG A 203 11.22 0.14 -0.55
CA ARG A 203 10.68 -0.78 -1.57
C ARG A 203 11.66 -1.24 -2.65
N ASN A 204 12.89 -1.60 -2.22
CA ASN A 204 13.81 -2.28 -3.11
C ASN A 204 13.29 -3.69 -3.41
N MET A 205 13.17 -4.04 -4.67
CA MET A 205 12.72 -5.36 -5.10
C MET A 205 13.79 -6.42 -4.82
N GLN A 206 13.38 -7.51 -4.20
CA GLN A 206 14.20 -8.71 -4.02
C GLN A 206 13.44 -9.93 -4.54
N ARG A 207 14.09 -10.75 -5.37
CA ARG A 207 13.60 -12.04 -5.87
C ARG A 207 14.45 -13.16 -5.30
N THR A 208 13.83 -14.14 -4.62
CA THR A 208 14.51 -15.22 -3.90
C THR A 208 13.82 -16.54 -4.20
N SER A 209 14.57 -17.58 -4.54
CA SER A 209 14.00 -18.92 -4.77
C SER A 209 13.47 -19.54 -3.49
N VAL A 210 12.28 -20.13 -3.57
CA VAL A 210 11.63 -20.82 -2.45
C VAL A 210 12.31 -22.17 -2.21
N GLY A 211 12.96 -22.33 -1.05
CA GLY A 211 13.51 -23.60 -0.57
C GLY A 211 12.61 -24.24 0.49
N HIS A 212 12.93 -25.46 0.93
CA HIS A 212 12.25 -26.10 2.06
C HIS A 212 12.39 -25.26 3.33
N GLY A 213 11.30 -25.15 4.08
CA GLY A 213 11.17 -24.24 5.22
C GLY A 213 10.39 -23.00 4.82
N ALA A 214 10.50 -21.93 5.62
CA ALA A 214 9.69 -20.73 5.44
C ALA A 214 10.52 -19.50 5.07
N PHE A 215 10.09 -18.75 4.05
CA PHE A 215 10.46 -17.39 3.79
C PHE A 215 9.44 -16.47 4.46
N VAL A 216 9.91 -15.57 5.32
CA VAL A 216 9.03 -14.69 6.12
C VAL A 216 9.46 -13.23 5.98
N ILE A 217 8.49 -12.36 5.70
CA ILE A 217 8.62 -10.91 5.87
C ILE A 217 7.53 -10.41 6.82
N GLY A 218 7.76 -9.24 7.42
CA GLY A 218 6.76 -8.63 8.28
C GLY A 218 7.27 -7.41 9.02
N SER A 219 6.37 -6.75 9.73
CA SER A 219 6.71 -5.62 10.58
C SER A 219 6.24 -5.84 12.01
N ARG A 220 7.15 -5.60 12.97
CA ARG A 220 6.89 -5.58 14.42
C ARG A 220 6.88 -4.14 14.96
N ARG A 221 6.77 -3.15 14.07
CA ARG A 221 6.91 -1.72 14.39
C ARG A 221 5.60 -1.03 14.71
N GLY A 222 4.49 -1.79 14.78
CA GLY A 222 3.15 -1.25 14.92
C GLY A 222 2.60 -0.61 13.64
N THR A 223 3.41 -0.58 12.57
CA THR A 223 3.07 -0.05 11.24
C THR A 223 3.60 -0.97 10.16
N SER A 224 3.17 -0.77 8.90
CA SER A 224 3.66 -1.52 7.74
C SER A 224 5.17 -1.37 7.51
N SER A 225 5.74 -0.18 7.77
CA SER A 225 7.19 0.14 7.87
C SER A 225 7.96 0.34 6.57
N HIS A 226 9.11 1.06 6.68
CA HIS A 226 10.09 1.23 5.59
C HIS A 226 10.83 -0.07 5.25
N GLN A 227 10.95 -0.98 6.23
CA GLN A 227 11.83 -2.15 6.12
C GLN A 227 11.23 -3.25 5.25
N TYR A 228 9.92 -3.44 5.33
CA TYR A 228 9.16 -4.36 4.49
C TYR A 228 7.81 -3.78 4.15
N ASN A 229 7.42 -3.91 2.89
CA ASN A 229 6.09 -3.50 2.43
C ASN A 229 5.11 -4.68 2.54
N PRO A 230 3.83 -4.47 2.93
CA PRO A 230 2.84 -5.52 3.09
C PRO A 230 2.30 -6.02 1.74
N MET A 231 3.21 -6.37 0.86
CA MET A 231 2.97 -6.96 -0.46
C MET A 231 3.96 -8.09 -0.73
N LEU A 232 3.48 -9.19 -1.29
CA LEU A 232 4.27 -10.36 -1.65
C LEU A 232 3.81 -10.90 -2.99
N ILE A 233 4.77 -11.29 -3.85
CA ILE A 233 4.47 -11.95 -5.12
C ILE A 233 5.16 -13.31 -5.13
N LEU A 234 4.42 -14.36 -5.44
CA LEU A 234 4.93 -15.69 -5.74
C LEU A 234 4.93 -15.87 -7.26
N ALA A 235 6.08 -16.15 -7.86
CA ALA A 235 6.25 -16.23 -9.29
C ALA A 235 6.86 -17.59 -9.71
N GLU A 236 6.38 -18.20 -10.76
CA GLU A 236 7.10 -19.29 -11.39
C GLU A 236 8.50 -18.84 -11.82
N LYS A 237 9.49 -19.72 -11.81
CA LYS A 237 10.90 -19.36 -12.03
C LYS A 237 11.16 -18.61 -13.33
N GLU A 238 10.44 -19.00 -14.38
CA GLU A 238 10.57 -18.41 -15.72
C GLU A 238 9.74 -17.12 -15.92
N THR A 239 9.05 -16.67 -14.86
CA THR A 239 8.23 -15.45 -14.95
C THR A 239 9.09 -14.21 -15.12
N THR A 240 8.76 -13.44 -16.13
CA THR A 240 9.36 -12.16 -16.49
C THR A 240 8.37 -11.01 -16.30
N GLU A 241 8.72 -9.81 -16.74
CA GLU A 241 7.82 -8.67 -16.77
C GLU A 241 6.60 -8.91 -17.67
N ASP A 242 6.78 -9.62 -18.79
CA ASP A 242 5.81 -9.74 -19.89
C ASP A 242 5.25 -11.17 -20.08
N ALA A 243 5.75 -12.16 -19.34
CA ALA A 243 5.36 -13.56 -19.51
C ALA A 243 5.51 -14.35 -18.21
N GLY A 244 4.80 -15.49 -18.13
CA GLY A 244 4.84 -16.42 -17.00
C GLY A 244 3.73 -16.19 -15.99
N THR A 245 3.57 -17.13 -15.04
CA THR A 245 2.53 -17.11 -14.02
C THR A 245 3.05 -16.52 -12.72
N CYS A 246 2.28 -15.64 -12.12
CA CYS A 246 2.57 -15.08 -10.82
C CYS A 246 1.29 -14.78 -10.03
N TYR A 247 1.42 -14.78 -8.69
CA TYR A 247 0.35 -14.60 -7.73
C TYR A 247 0.75 -13.50 -6.75
N GLY A 248 -0.11 -12.50 -6.56
CA GLY A 248 0.15 -11.36 -5.67
C GLY A 248 -0.79 -11.34 -4.49
N MET A 249 -0.24 -10.98 -3.32
CA MET A 249 -0.98 -10.62 -2.11
C MET A 249 -0.62 -9.20 -1.69
N SER A 250 -1.63 -8.36 -1.43
CA SER A 250 -1.47 -7.01 -0.87
C SER A 250 -2.40 -6.83 0.32
N PHE A 251 -1.86 -6.46 1.48
CA PHE A 251 -2.61 -6.35 2.72
C PHE A 251 -3.24 -4.96 2.88
N VAL A 252 -4.54 -4.91 3.08
CA VAL A 252 -5.30 -3.66 3.28
C VAL A 252 -5.30 -3.30 4.76
N TYR A 253 -4.11 -3.04 5.30
CA TYR A 253 -3.89 -2.74 6.71
C TYR A 253 -2.57 -2.00 6.90
N SER A 254 -2.53 -1.03 7.81
CA SER A 254 -1.37 -0.16 8.01
C SER A 254 -0.57 -0.47 9.28
N GLY A 255 -1.04 -1.45 10.07
CA GLY A 255 -0.37 -1.93 11.27
C GLY A 255 0.69 -3.01 11.01
N GLY A 256 1.11 -3.68 12.09
CA GLY A 256 2.03 -4.82 12.00
C GLY A 256 1.45 -5.98 11.18
N PHE A 257 2.25 -6.52 10.27
CA PHE A 257 1.84 -7.61 9.38
C PHE A 257 2.88 -8.72 9.33
N LYS A 258 2.43 -9.90 8.89
CA LYS A 258 3.29 -11.03 8.52
C LYS A 258 2.85 -11.60 7.17
N ALA A 259 3.80 -11.88 6.29
CA ALA A 259 3.60 -12.67 5.09
C ALA A 259 4.62 -13.81 5.07
N GLU A 260 4.17 -15.00 4.71
CA GLU A 260 4.95 -16.23 4.80
C GLU A 260 4.73 -17.09 3.56
N VAL A 261 5.83 -17.66 3.05
CA VAL A 261 5.82 -18.70 2.01
C VAL A 261 6.59 -19.88 2.55
N GLU A 262 5.88 -20.98 2.81
CA GLU A 262 6.43 -22.23 3.35
C GLU A 262 6.43 -23.32 2.27
N LYS A 263 7.57 -23.94 2.02
CA LYS A 263 7.67 -25.15 1.21
C LYS A 263 7.83 -26.35 2.13
N ASP A 264 6.86 -27.23 2.11
CA ASP A 264 6.77 -28.39 2.99
C ASP A 264 7.65 -29.57 2.55
N GLN A 265 7.62 -30.65 3.31
CA GLN A 265 8.38 -31.88 3.08
C GLN A 265 7.96 -32.64 1.79
N PHE A 266 6.78 -32.37 1.24
CA PHE A 266 6.25 -32.98 0.00
C PHE A 266 6.48 -32.08 -1.21
N GLY A 267 7.11 -30.92 -1.04
CA GLY A 267 7.37 -29.97 -2.11
C GLY A 267 6.18 -29.11 -2.49
N GLN A 268 5.14 -29.08 -1.65
CA GLN A 268 4.01 -28.17 -1.79
C GLN A 268 4.38 -26.79 -1.20
N THR A 269 3.69 -25.74 -1.65
CA THR A 269 3.97 -24.37 -1.19
C THR A 269 2.71 -23.76 -0.61
N ARG A 270 2.79 -23.28 0.64
CA ARG A 270 1.77 -22.47 1.31
C ARG A 270 2.18 -21.02 1.29
N MET A 271 1.34 -20.14 0.76
CA MET A 271 1.51 -18.70 0.80
C MET A 271 0.41 -18.08 1.66
N GLN A 272 0.76 -17.26 2.66
CA GLN A 272 -0.20 -16.64 3.57
C GLN A 272 0.18 -15.22 3.97
N MET A 273 -0.82 -14.39 4.32
CA MET A 273 -0.64 -13.01 4.75
C MET A 273 -1.74 -12.59 5.73
N GLY A 274 -1.36 -11.81 6.74
CA GLY A 274 -2.27 -11.19 7.70
C GLY A 274 -1.55 -10.46 8.82
N LEU A 275 -2.14 -10.45 10.00
CA LEU A 275 -1.62 -9.73 11.16
C LEU A 275 -0.29 -10.33 11.67
N GLN A 276 0.57 -9.45 12.20
CA GLN A 276 1.76 -9.86 12.93
C GLN A 276 1.35 -10.58 14.23
N GLU A 277 1.81 -11.82 14.41
CA GLU A 277 1.43 -12.66 15.55
C GLU A 277 2.29 -12.41 16.80
N GLU A 278 3.50 -11.87 16.65
CA GLU A 278 4.32 -11.55 17.80
C GLU A 278 3.71 -10.38 18.59
N GLN A 279 3.53 -10.58 19.88
CA GLN A 279 2.85 -9.64 20.79
C GLN A 279 1.35 -9.46 20.50
N PHE A 280 0.75 -10.31 19.66
CA PHE A 280 -0.68 -10.30 19.42
C PHE A 280 -1.40 -11.30 20.34
N SER A 281 -2.36 -10.80 21.06
CA SER A 281 -3.36 -11.62 21.74
C SER A 281 -4.65 -10.82 21.86
N TYR A 282 -5.74 -11.38 21.37
CA TYR A 282 -7.02 -10.69 21.34
C TYR A 282 -8.10 -11.51 22.05
N PRO A 283 -8.62 -11.02 23.17
CA PRO A 283 -9.67 -11.72 23.90
C PRO A 283 -11.02 -11.56 23.21
N LEU A 284 -11.81 -12.64 23.16
CA LEU A 284 -13.19 -12.62 22.70
C LEU A 284 -14.10 -13.18 23.77
N GLU A 285 -14.96 -12.33 24.29
CA GLU A 285 -16.09 -12.71 25.14
C GLU A 285 -17.23 -13.28 24.29
N LYS A 286 -18.21 -13.88 24.92
CA LYS A 286 -19.41 -14.38 24.24
C LYS A 286 -20.08 -13.32 23.38
N GLY A 287 -20.36 -13.68 22.15
CA GLY A 287 -21.02 -12.82 21.15
C GLY A 287 -20.13 -11.75 20.55
N GLN A 288 -18.88 -11.66 20.95
CA GLN A 288 -17.93 -10.76 20.31
C GLN A 288 -17.36 -11.36 19.02
N GLU A 289 -17.07 -10.47 18.07
CA GLU A 289 -16.43 -10.81 16.81
C GLU A 289 -15.07 -10.11 16.67
N PHE A 290 -14.12 -10.81 16.06
CA PHE A 290 -12.85 -10.24 15.59
C PHE A 290 -12.82 -10.25 14.07
N VAL A 291 -12.59 -9.09 13.46
CA VAL A 291 -12.52 -8.94 12.00
C VAL A 291 -11.06 -8.93 11.58
N ILE A 292 -10.67 -9.88 10.74
CA ILE A 292 -9.31 -9.93 10.18
C ILE A 292 -9.26 -8.95 8.99
N PRO A 293 -8.26 -8.04 8.93
CA PRO A 293 -8.14 -7.10 7.82
C PRO A 293 -8.01 -7.79 6.47
N GLU A 294 -8.44 -7.14 5.40
CA GLU A 294 -8.54 -7.70 4.05
C GLU A 294 -7.18 -7.90 3.37
N VAL A 295 -7.05 -8.96 2.57
CA VAL A 295 -5.97 -9.15 1.59
C VAL A 295 -6.55 -9.13 0.17
N ILE A 296 -5.93 -8.37 -0.72
CA ILE A 296 -6.20 -8.38 -2.16
C ILE A 296 -5.34 -9.47 -2.79
N LEU A 297 -5.98 -10.42 -3.48
CA LEU A 297 -5.34 -11.47 -4.27
C LEU A 297 -5.48 -11.16 -5.77
N THR A 298 -4.41 -11.38 -6.52
CA THR A 298 -4.46 -11.36 -7.99
C THR A 298 -3.55 -12.41 -8.58
N CYS A 299 -3.91 -12.93 -9.74
CA CYS A 299 -3.12 -13.85 -10.51
C CYS A 299 -2.95 -13.33 -11.93
N SER A 300 -1.76 -13.47 -12.49
CA SER A 300 -1.48 -13.18 -13.89
C SER A 300 -0.69 -14.31 -14.52
N ASN A 301 -1.01 -14.65 -15.76
CA ASN A 301 -0.23 -15.53 -16.62
C ASN A 301 0.47 -14.76 -17.76
N GLN A 302 0.46 -13.43 -17.65
CA GLN A 302 1.08 -12.48 -18.59
C GLN A 302 2.21 -11.68 -17.91
N GLY A 303 2.87 -12.30 -16.92
CA GLY A 303 3.99 -11.72 -16.23
C GLY A 303 3.65 -10.68 -15.14
N LEU A 304 4.71 -10.09 -14.60
CA LEU A 304 4.66 -9.16 -13.46
C LEU A 304 4.01 -7.82 -13.82
N GLY A 305 4.17 -7.36 -15.06
CA GLY A 305 3.56 -6.10 -15.53
C GLY A 305 2.04 -6.15 -15.44
N LYS A 306 1.42 -7.23 -15.93
CA LYS A 306 -0.03 -7.41 -15.87
C LYS A 306 -0.53 -7.56 -14.45
N LEU A 307 0.18 -8.31 -13.59
CA LEU A 307 -0.15 -8.43 -12.17
C LEU A 307 -0.17 -7.06 -11.49
N SER A 308 0.86 -6.23 -11.76
CA SER A 308 0.94 -4.87 -11.22
C SER A 308 -0.23 -4.00 -11.69
N GLN A 309 -0.58 -4.05 -12.97
CA GLN A 309 -1.72 -3.29 -13.51
C GLN A 309 -3.06 -3.71 -12.88
N ASN A 310 -3.26 -5.01 -12.60
CA ASN A 310 -4.44 -5.49 -11.90
C ASN A 310 -4.57 -4.85 -10.51
N LEU A 311 -3.48 -4.86 -9.71
CA LEU A 311 -3.45 -4.22 -8.39
C LEU A 311 -3.64 -2.70 -8.48
N GLN A 312 -2.88 -2.03 -9.35
CA GLN A 312 -2.92 -0.58 -9.53
C GLN A 312 -4.32 -0.08 -9.91
N ARG A 313 -4.99 -0.75 -10.86
CA ARG A 313 -6.34 -0.40 -11.29
C ARG A 313 -7.37 -0.62 -10.18
N CYS A 314 -7.31 -1.77 -9.50
CA CYS A 314 -8.19 -2.08 -8.37
C CYS A 314 -8.00 -1.07 -7.23
N ILE A 315 -6.76 -0.79 -6.81
CA ILE A 315 -6.47 0.16 -5.72
C ILE A 315 -6.95 1.57 -6.10
N ARG A 316 -6.65 2.04 -7.31
CA ARG A 316 -7.09 3.36 -7.75
C ARG A 316 -8.60 3.50 -7.78
N LYS A 317 -9.31 2.53 -8.37
CA LYS A 317 -10.76 2.64 -8.65
C LYS A 317 -11.65 2.16 -7.51
N ASN A 318 -11.22 1.15 -6.77
CA ASN A 318 -12.04 0.42 -5.81
C ASN A 318 -11.49 0.43 -4.38
N LEU A 319 -10.38 1.14 -4.10
CA LEU A 319 -9.86 1.32 -2.74
C LEU A 319 -9.72 2.79 -2.38
N CYS A 320 -8.98 3.59 -3.19
CA CYS A 320 -8.87 5.03 -2.97
C CYS A 320 -10.24 5.70 -3.01
N ARG A 321 -10.48 6.64 -2.07
CA ARG A 321 -11.78 7.31 -1.88
C ARG A 321 -11.72 8.80 -2.20
N GLY A 322 -12.88 9.43 -2.22
CA GLY A 322 -13.03 10.86 -2.43
C GLY A 322 -12.82 11.32 -3.87
N LYS A 323 -12.95 12.64 -4.09
CA LYS A 323 -12.89 13.23 -5.43
C LYS A 323 -11.53 13.09 -6.12
N TYR A 324 -10.47 12.95 -5.32
CA TYR A 324 -9.11 12.82 -5.84
C TYR A 324 -8.73 11.41 -6.30
N LYS A 325 -9.61 10.44 -6.16
CA LYS A 325 -9.43 9.11 -6.76
C LYS A 325 -9.20 9.18 -8.30
N GLU A 326 -9.85 10.14 -8.99
CA GLU A 326 -9.74 10.32 -10.45
C GLU A 326 -9.31 11.73 -10.87
N LYS A 327 -9.50 12.73 -9.99
CA LYS A 327 -9.14 14.10 -10.28
C LYS A 327 -7.64 14.28 -10.22
N VAL A 328 -7.07 14.92 -11.24
CA VAL A 328 -5.65 15.33 -11.25
C VAL A 328 -5.35 16.20 -10.02
N ARG A 329 -4.25 15.89 -9.33
CA ARG A 329 -3.78 16.61 -8.15
C ARG A 329 -3.21 17.96 -8.56
N PRO A 330 -3.36 19.00 -7.72
CA PRO A 330 -2.71 20.28 -7.95
C PRO A 330 -1.18 20.14 -7.91
N VAL A 331 -0.46 20.90 -8.71
CA VAL A 331 0.98 21.07 -8.55
C VAL A 331 1.23 21.89 -7.30
N LEU A 332 1.98 21.36 -6.35
CA LEU A 332 2.23 22.03 -5.08
C LEU A 332 3.69 22.41 -4.86
N ILE A 333 3.92 23.34 -3.94
CA ILE A 333 5.24 23.59 -3.33
C ILE A 333 5.11 23.40 -1.83
N ASN A 334 6.01 22.59 -1.26
CA ASN A 334 6.10 22.36 0.18
C ASN A 334 7.19 23.25 0.78
N SER A 335 6.93 23.83 1.93
CA SER A 335 7.85 24.79 2.59
C SER A 335 9.02 24.09 3.29
N TRP A 336 8.99 22.76 3.51
CA TRP A 336 10.00 22.09 4.36
C TRP A 336 11.43 22.33 3.90
N GLU A 337 11.81 21.93 2.69
CA GLU A 337 13.18 22.14 2.19
C GLU A 337 13.47 23.63 1.83
N ALA A 338 12.45 24.49 1.78
CA ALA A 338 12.63 25.91 1.55
C ALA A 338 13.13 26.66 2.78
N CYS A 339 12.55 26.38 3.98
CA CYS A 339 12.82 27.15 5.20
C CYS A 339 12.85 26.33 6.49
N TYR A 340 12.53 25.04 6.48
CA TYR A 340 12.47 24.18 7.69
C TYR A 340 11.63 24.84 8.80
N PHE A 341 12.18 24.98 10.01
CA PHE A 341 11.52 25.65 11.14
C PHE A 341 11.70 27.19 11.17
N ASP A 342 12.53 27.76 10.29
CA ASP A 342 12.88 29.20 10.29
C ASP A 342 12.00 29.94 9.27
N PHE A 343 10.81 30.32 9.70
CA PHE A 343 9.84 31.04 8.88
C PHE A 343 8.89 31.91 9.76
N THR A 344 8.32 32.91 9.11
CA THR A 344 7.18 33.70 9.56
C THR A 344 6.01 33.56 8.62
N GLY A 345 4.83 34.06 8.96
CA GLY A 345 3.67 34.05 8.02
C GLY A 345 3.96 34.87 6.75
N GLU A 346 4.79 35.91 6.82
CA GLU A 346 5.16 36.71 5.64
C GLU A 346 6.08 35.93 4.69
N ASP A 347 6.99 35.11 5.23
CA ASP A 347 7.84 34.24 4.39
C ASP A 347 6.99 33.22 3.59
N ILE A 348 5.97 32.63 4.23
CA ILE A 348 5.03 31.71 3.58
C ILE A 348 4.16 32.45 2.55
N TYR A 349 3.74 33.70 2.85
CA TYR A 349 3.03 34.53 1.87
C TYR A 349 3.90 34.81 0.64
N HIS A 350 5.17 35.18 0.84
CA HIS A 350 6.13 35.41 -0.25
C HIS A 350 6.39 34.13 -1.07
N LEU A 351 6.44 32.96 -0.41
CA LEU A 351 6.51 31.66 -1.12
C LEU A 351 5.28 31.46 -2.01
N ALA A 352 4.09 31.87 -1.54
CA ALA A 352 2.85 31.80 -2.32
C ALA A 352 2.83 32.79 -3.51
N GLU A 353 3.39 33.99 -3.37
CA GLU A 353 3.55 34.95 -4.48
C GLU A 353 4.46 34.36 -5.57
N GLN A 354 5.58 33.73 -5.17
CA GLN A 354 6.49 33.06 -6.09
C GLN A 354 5.85 31.83 -6.74
N ALA A 355 5.10 31.04 -5.98
CA ALA A 355 4.35 29.88 -6.51
C ALA A 355 3.36 30.32 -7.60
N LYS A 356 2.60 31.41 -7.37
CA LYS A 356 1.71 31.99 -8.38
C LYS A 356 2.47 32.39 -9.65
N ASP A 357 3.60 33.09 -9.52
CA ASP A 357 4.41 33.52 -10.65
C ASP A 357 4.94 32.34 -11.48
N LEU A 358 5.25 31.23 -10.82
CA LEU A 358 5.71 29.99 -11.47
C LEU A 358 4.58 29.14 -12.05
N GLY A 359 3.32 29.39 -11.71
CA GLY A 359 2.16 28.61 -12.14
C GLY A 359 1.87 27.39 -11.27
N ILE A 360 2.40 27.35 -10.05
CA ILE A 360 2.13 26.35 -9.01
C ILE A 360 0.74 26.64 -8.41
N ASP A 361 -0.03 25.58 -8.17
CA ASP A 361 -1.44 25.68 -7.79
C ASP A 361 -1.66 25.79 -6.27
N MET A 362 -0.69 25.32 -5.45
CA MET A 362 -0.85 25.18 -3.99
C MET A 362 0.46 25.41 -3.25
N VAL A 363 0.39 26.06 -2.08
CA VAL A 363 1.46 26.12 -1.08
C VAL A 363 1.08 25.27 0.12
N VAL A 364 2.01 24.43 0.58
CA VAL A 364 1.85 23.62 1.79
C VAL A 364 2.79 24.12 2.87
N LEU A 365 2.24 24.58 3.98
CA LEU A 365 2.98 24.93 5.20
C LEU A 365 3.25 23.64 5.98
N ASP A 366 4.51 23.21 6.01
CA ASP A 366 4.99 22.00 6.68
C ASP A 366 5.18 22.20 8.20
N ASP A 367 5.93 21.36 8.90
CA ASP A 367 6.12 21.35 10.35
C ASP A 367 6.59 22.71 10.91
N GLY A 368 6.14 23.07 12.12
CA GLY A 368 6.63 24.23 12.87
C GLY A 368 5.67 25.41 13.02
N TRP A 369 4.41 25.32 12.60
CA TRP A 369 3.42 26.41 12.66
C TRP A 369 2.63 26.49 13.98
N PHE A 370 2.77 25.53 14.89
CA PHE A 370 1.91 25.32 16.06
C PHE A 370 2.70 25.30 17.38
N GLY A 371 2.00 25.54 18.51
CA GLY A 371 2.55 25.43 19.85
C GLY A 371 3.90 26.16 20.04
N SER A 372 4.82 25.48 20.71
CA SER A 372 6.23 25.93 20.86
C SER A 372 7.19 25.27 19.85
N ARG A 373 6.66 24.76 18.72
CA ARG A 373 7.36 23.98 17.72
C ARG A 373 8.35 24.80 16.90
N ASN A 374 9.58 24.93 17.38
CA ASN A 374 10.70 25.60 16.68
C ASN A 374 11.84 24.64 16.34
N ASP A 375 11.72 23.39 16.77
CA ASP A 375 12.58 22.26 16.45
C ASP A 375 11.80 20.96 16.68
N ASP A 376 12.43 19.80 16.55
CA ASP A 376 11.79 18.50 16.70
C ASP A 376 11.74 17.98 18.15
N ASN A 377 12.09 18.78 19.15
CA ASN A 377 12.14 18.39 20.56
C ASN A 377 10.90 18.77 21.36
N SER A 378 10.11 19.74 20.89
CA SER A 378 9.01 20.34 21.65
C SER A 378 7.74 20.56 20.82
N GLY A 379 6.62 20.78 21.50
CA GLY A 379 5.35 21.26 20.96
C GLY A 379 4.49 20.24 20.23
N LEU A 380 5.00 19.05 19.90
CA LEU A 380 4.21 18.03 19.19
C LEU A 380 3.09 17.51 20.11
N GLY A 381 1.86 17.55 19.61
CA GLY A 381 0.62 17.29 20.36
C GLY A 381 -0.20 18.54 20.66
N ASP A 382 0.41 19.72 20.62
CA ASP A 382 -0.24 21.01 20.90
C ASP A 382 -0.73 21.64 19.58
N TRP A 383 -1.80 21.15 19.00
CA TRP A 383 -2.32 21.62 17.72
C TRP A 383 -3.04 22.96 17.84
N LYS A 384 -2.29 23.98 18.26
CA LYS A 384 -2.73 25.34 18.39
C LYS A 384 -1.80 26.24 17.60
N VAL A 385 -2.35 27.09 16.74
CA VAL A 385 -1.58 28.02 15.90
C VAL A 385 -0.65 28.89 16.74
N ASN A 386 0.61 28.99 16.35
CA ASN A 386 1.57 29.93 16.93
C ASN A 386 1.47 31.27 16.21
N GLU A 387 0.55 32.14 16.67
CA GLU A 387 0.31 33.45 16.06
C GLU A 387 1.49 34.42 16.22
N GLU A 388 2.33 34.23 17.25
CA GLU A 388 3.55 35.04 17.45
C GLU A 388 4.57 34.70 16.32
N LYS A 389 4.79 33.43 16.04
CA LYS A 389 5.68 32.96 14.96
C LYS A 389 5.15 33.37 13.59
N LEU A 390 3.86 33.19 13.35
CA LEU A 390 3.23 33.59 12.09
C LEU A 390 3.09 35.13 11.97
N GLN A 391 3.29 35.89 13.05
CA GLN A 391 3.07 37.32 13.10
C GLN A 391 1.65 37.74 12.71
N GLY A 392 0.66 36.90 13.00
CA GLY A 392 -0.74 37.08 12.66
C GLY A 392 -1.55 35.79 12.78
N SER A 393 -2.84 35.83 12.41
CA SER A 393 -3.69 34.67 12.45
C SER A 393 -3.47 33.77 11.23
N LEU A 394 -3.66 32.44 11.40
CA LEU A 394 -3.63 31.50 10.30
C LEU A 394 -4.72 31.81 9.27
N GLY A 395 -5.93 32.16 9.71
CA GLY A 395 -7.05 32.52 8.83
C GLY A 395 -6.77 33.69 7.91
N ASP A 396 -6.08 34.74 8.42
CA ASP A 396 -5.67 35.89 7.59
C ASP A 396 -4.60 35.49 6.58
N LEU A 397 -3.62 34.70 6.99
CA LEU A 397 -2.58 34.16 6.07
C LEU A 397 -3.23 33.36 4.93
N ILE A 398 -4.11 32.41 5.25
CA ILE A 398 -4.84 31.60 4.26
C ILE A 398 -5.64 32.50 3.31
N SER A 399 -6.36 33.49 3.84
CA SER A 399 -7.18 34.40 3.05
C SER A 399 -6.34 35.22 2.07
N ARG A 400 -5.19 35.70 2.49
CA ARG A 400 -4.21 36.45 1.66
C ARG A 400 -3.68 35.53 0.52
N ILE A 401 -3.29 34.29 0.86
CA ILE A 401 -2.78 33.30 -0.13
C ILE A 401 -3.88 32.95 -1.13
N ASN A 402 -5.10 32.69 -0.67
CA ASN A 402 -6.22 32.39 -1.56
C ASN A 402 -6.59 33.57 -2.48
N ALA A 403 -6.42 34.81 -2.01
CA ALA A 403 -6.61 35.99 -2.83
C ALA A 403 -5.62 36.11 -4.01
N LEU A 404 -4.45 35.45 -3.91
CA LEU A 404 -3.51 35.30 -5.02
C LEU A 404 -4.02 34.28 -6.08
N GLY A 405 -5.03 33.49 -5.77
CA GLY A 405 -5.48 32.33 -6.56
C GLY A 405 -4.70 31.05 -6.28
N VAL A 406 -3.92 31.02 -5.21
CA VAL A 406 -3.12 29.86 -4.77
C VAL A 406 -3.88 29.15 -3.63
N LYS A 407 -3.93 27.81 -3.69
CA LYS A 407 -4.51 26.96 -2.67
C LYS A 407 -3.56 26.85 -1.47
N PHE A 408 -4.11 26.46 -0.32
CA PHE A 408 -3.34 26.29 0.90
C PHE A 408 -3.47 24.88 1.48
N GLY A 409 -2.35 24.32 1.92
CA GLY A 409 -2.25 23.05 2.63
C GLY A 409 -1.47 23.17 3.93
N LEU A 410 -1.67 22.20 4.84
CA LEU A 410 -1.09 22.23 6.18
C LEU A 410 -0.60 20.84 6.59
N TRP A 411 0.51 20.77 7.31
CA TRP A 411 1.07 19.54 7.86
C TRP A 411 0.56 19.25 9.27
N PHE A 412 0.33 17.98 9.57
CA PHE A 412 0.00 17.47 10.90
C PHE A 412 0.70 16.13 11.17
N GLU A 413 1.03 15.86 12.44
CA GLU A 413 1.49 14.56 12.94
C GLU A 413 0.67 14.17 14.19
N PRO A 414 -0.63 13.89 14.04
CA PRO A 414 -1.57 13.85 15.16
C PRO A 414 -1.44 12.64 16.07
N GLU A 415 -0.73 11.61 15.65
CA GLU A 415 -0.52 10.38 16.40
C GLU A 415 0.64 10.48 17.42
N MET A 416 1.40 11.56 17.38
CA MET A 416 2.65 11.70 18.13
C MET A 416 2.58 12.84 19.16
N VAL A 417 3.46 12.76 20.16
CA VAL A 417 3.57 13.76 21.24
C VAL A 417 5.01 13.89 21.71
N ASN A 418 5.45 15.13 22.00
CA ASN A 418 6.70 15.37 22.74
C ASN A 418 6.44 15.39 24.25
N GLU A 419 7.42 14.98 25.05
CA GLU A 419 7.37 15.18 26.50
C GLU A 419 7.32 16.69 26.86
N ASP A 420 7.94 17.53 26.05
CA ASP A 420 7.84 18.99 26.13
C ASP A 420 6.69 19.52 25.26
N SER A 421 5.47 19.20 25.67
CA SER A 421 4.21 19.73 25.15
C SER A 421 3.23 19.94 26.29
N ASP A 422 2.25 20.81 26.11
CA ASP A 422 1.19 21.02 27.10
C ASP A 422 0.32 19.77 27.20
N LEU A 423 0.00 19.12 26.08
CA LEU A 423 -0.76 17.86 26.05
C LEU A 423 -0.12 16.77 26.92
N TYR A 424 1.19 16.57 26.81
CA TYR A 424 1.86 15.54 27.61
C TYR A 424 1.93 15.92 29.10
N ARG A 425 2.12 17.21 29.43
CA ARG A 425 2.09 17.67 30.82
C ARG A 425 0.73 17.48 31.48
N GLU A 426 -0.35 17.68 30.73
CA GLU A 426 -1.73 17.47 31.20
C GLU A 426 -2.11 15.99 31.27
N HIS A 427 -1.68 15.21 30.27
CA HIS A 427 -2.06 13.81 30.09
C HIS A 427 -0.86 12.89 29.77
N PRO A 428 0.09 12.71 30.69
CA PRO A 428 1.24 11.84 30.45
C PRO A 428 0.83 10.35 30.29
N ASP A 429 -0.35 9.98 30.79
CA ASP A 429 -0.93 8.64 30.64
C ASP A 429 -1.54 8.37 29.27
N TRP A 430 -1.60 9.35 28.38
CA TRP A 430 -2.08 9.18 27.00
C TRP A 430 -1.01 8.71 26.06
N ALA A 431 0.26 8.72 26.46
CA ALA A 431 1.33 8.14 25.67
C ALA A 431 1.43 6.62 25.89
N ILE A 432 1.67 5.87 24.83
CA ILE A 432 2.02 4.44 24.91
C ILE A 432 3.39 4.33 25.56
N GLN A 433 3.44 3.93 26.83
CA GLN A 433 4.67 3.78 27.61
C GLN A 433 4.49 2.86 28.83
N ILE A 434 5.49 2.06 29.13
CA ILE A 434 5.45 1.15 30.27
C ILE A 434 5.71 1.94 31.57
N PRO A 435 4.81 1.89 32.57
CA PRO A 435 4.99 2.62 33.83
C PRO A 435 6.31 2.28 34.51
N GLY A 436 7.02 3.31 34.96
CA GLY A 436 8.29 3.18 35.67
C GLY A 436 9.50 2.83 34.80
N ARG A 437 9.33 2.68 33.49
CA ARG A 437 10.43 2.57 32.52
C ARG A 437 10.63 3.90 31.78
N LYS A 438 11.88 4.19 31.40
CA LYS A 438 12.14 5.29 30.46
C LYS A 438 11.73 4.83 29.08
N PRO A 439 10.87 5.60 28.35
CA PRO A 439 10.41 5.22 27.02
C PRO A 439 11.56 5.30 26.01
N VAL A 440 11.51 4.42 25.01
CA VAL A 440 12.36 4.52 23.83
C VAL A 440 11.80 5.63 22.94
N LYS A 441 12.61 6.60 22.58
CA LYS A 441 12.22 7.70 21.68
C LYS A 441 12.64 7.39 20.24
N GLY A 442 11.82 7.77 19.29
CA GLY A 442 12.17 7.90 17.89
C GLY A 442 11.93 9.35 17.47
N ARG A 443 12.91 10.04 16.90
CA ARG A 443 12.82 11.46 16.53
C ARG A 443 12.33 12.35 17.69
N ASN A 444 12.81 12.09 18.90
CA ASN A 444 12.47 12.82 20.15
C ASN A 444 10.99 12.77 20.58
N GLN A 445 10.18 11.88 20.01
CA GLN A 445 8.74 11.82 20.25
C GLN A 445 8.26 10.48 20.78
N LEU A 446 7.05 10.47 21.37
CA LEU A 446 6.29 9.34 21.85
C LEU A 446 5.03 9.17 20.98
N ILE A 447 4.34 8.05 21.13
CA ILE A 447 3.08 7.73 20.44
C ILE A 447 1.92 7.95 21.39
N LEU A 448 0.89 8.66 20.95
CA LEU A 448 -0.39 8.74 21.64
C LEU A 448 -1.16 7.43 21.55
N ASP A 449 -1.85 7.07 22.60
CA ASP A 449 -2.61 5.83 22.70
C ASP A 449 -3.96 5.93 21.97
N PHE A 450 -3.96 5.75 20.67
CA PHE A 450 -5.17 5.76 19.84
C PHE A 450 -6.06 4.52 20.02
N SER A 451 -5.67 3.54 20.86
CA SER A 451 -6.61 2.51 21.31
C SER A 451 -7.67 3.09 22.25
N ARG A 452 -7.45 4.30 22.76
CA ARG A 452 -8.34 5.02 23.69
C ARG A 452 -9.14 6.07 22.93
N LYS A 453 -10.46 5.91 22.98
CA LYS A 453 -11.38 6.82 22.28
C LYS A 453 -11.24 8.29 22.72
N GLU A 454 -11.03 8.54 24.02
CA GLU A 454 -10.87 9.90 24.55
C GLU A 454 -9.62 10.60 24.01
N VAL A 455 -8.55 9.85 23.72
CA VAL A 455 -7.33 10.41 23.11
C VAL A 455 -7.60 10.79 21.65
N VAL A 456 -8.22 9.88 20.91
CA VAL A 456 -8.66 10.13 19.52
C VAL A 456 -9.57 11.34 19.44
N ASP A 457 -10.59 11.42 20.32
CA ASP A 457 -11.55 12.53 20.34
C ASP A 457 -10.85 13.89 20.60
N ALA A 458 -9.95 13.94 21.58
CA ALA A 458 -9.26 15.18 21.95
C ALA A 458 -8.36 15.70 20.82
N VAL A 459 -7.59 14.83 20.17
CA VAL A 459 -6.72 15.23 19.05
C VAL A 459 -7.55 15.58 17.81
N TYR A 460 -8.63 14.86 17.56
CA TYR A 460 -9.58 15.16 16.49
C TYR A 460 -10.18 16.59 16.64
N GLU A 461 -10.64 16.95 17.84
CA GLU A 461 -11.20 18.26 18.11
C GLU A 461 -10.16 19.39 17.92
N GLN A 462 -8.92 19.19 18.37
CA GLN A 462 -7.84 20.16 18.12
C GLN A 462 -7.61 20.34 16.62
N MET A 463 -7.50 19.26 15.86
CA MET A 463 -7.27 19.33 14.41
C MET A 463 -8.43 20.02 13.69
N CYS A 464 -9.68 19.71 14.05
CA CYS A 464 -10.85 20.37 13.48
C CYS A 464 -10.88 21.88 13.77
N GLN A 465 -10.50 22.30 14.98
CA GLN A 465 -10.41 23.72 15.33
C GLN A 465 -9.42 24.49 14.44
N VAL A 466 -8.36 23.83 13.98
CA VAL A 466 -7.42 24.43 13.04
C VAL A 466 -7.97 24.44 11.62
N LEU A 467 -8.52 23.30 11.17
CA LEU A 467 -9.08 23.18 9.82
C LEU A 467 -10.25 24.16 9.57
N ASP A 468 -11.00 24.50 10.61
CA ASP A 468 -12.13 25.43 10.52
C ASP A 468 -11.70 26.93 10.46
N GLN A 469 -10.38 27.25 10.60
CA GLN A 469 -9.90 28.63 10.55
C GLN A 469 -9.83 29.24 9.14
N GLY A 470 -9.85 28.43 8.09
CA GLY A 470 -9.76 28.93 6.73
C GLY A 470 -9.98 27.86 5.68
N ASN A 471 -9.83 28.22 4.40
CA ASN A 471 -9.95 27.29 3.29
C ASN A 471 -8.65 26.47 3.14
N ILE A 472 -8.52 25.39 3.92
CA ILE A 472 -7.43 24.41 3.84
C ILE A 472 -7.91 23.28 2.93
N GLU A 473 -7.25 23.11 1.76
CA GLU A 473 -7.65 22.12 0.76
C GLU A 473 -6.76 20.85 0.75
N TYR A 474 -5.71 20.85 1.58
CA TYR A 474 -4.75 19.75 1.64
C TYR A 474 -4.19 19.59 3.06
N VAL A 475 -4.00 18.35 3.47
CA VAL A 475 -3.31 17.95 4.70
C VAL A 475 -2.23 16.94 4.37
N LYS A 476 -0.99 17.20 4.83
CA LYS A 476 0.06 16.20 4.92
C LYS A 476 -0.01 15.56 6.30
N TRP A 477 -0.44 14.29 6.35
CA TRP A 477 -0.58 13.51 7.58
C TRP A 477 0.67 12.69 7.81
N ASP A 478 1.47 13.06 8.78
CA ASP A 478 2.76 12.43 9.07
C ASP A 478 2.71 11.54 10.32
N MET A 479 3.71 10.65 10.44
CA MET A 479 3.94 9.77 11.58
C MET A 479 5.39 9.30 11.57
N ASN A 480 6.23 9.81 12.49
CA ASN A 480 7.68 9.66 12.41
C ASN A 480 8.29 8.75 13.50
N ARG A 481 7.48 7.90 14.11
CA ARG A 481 7.96 6.99 15.15
C ARG A 481 7.35 5.59 15.03
N SER A 482 8.19 4.55 15.07
CA SER A 482 7.75 3.16 15.24
C SER A 482 7.39 2.87 16.70
N MET A 483 6.45 1.96 16.94
CA MET A 483 6.15 1.44 18.28
C MET A 483 7.31 0.55 18.74
N ALA A 484 8.02 1.00 19.78
CA ALA A 484 9.09 0.23 20.39
C ALA A 484 8.58 -0.58 21.59
N GLU A 485 7.87 0.07 22.49
CA GLU A 485 7.08 -0.54 23.55
C GLU A 485 5.59 -0.44 23.24
N VAL A 486 4.82 -1.43 23.65
CA VAL A 486 3.36 -1.44 23.53
C VAL A 486 2.75 -1.63 24.91
N TYR A 487 2.17 -0.56 25.46
CA TYR A 487 1.49 -0.59 26.73
C TYR A 487 0.46 0.54 26.82
N SER A 488 -0.81 0.19 26.90
CA SER A 488 -1.90 1.12 27.18
C SER A 488 -2.26 1.06 28.68
N MET A 489 -2.44 2.22 29.29
CA MET A 489 -2.82 2.32 30.70
C MET A 489 -4.23 1.78 31.00
N THR A 490 -5.07 1.61 29.98
CA THR A 490 -6.48 1.19 30.13
C THR A 490 -6.76 -0.18 29.54
N ALA A 491 -5.86 -0.75 28.74
CA ALA A 491 -6.09 -2.06 28.13
C ALA A 491 -5.93 -3.18 29.15
N GLU A 492 -6.93 -4.05 29.24
CA GLU A 492 -6.87 -5.27 30.04
C GLU A 492 -5.91 -6.31 29.41
N GLU A 493 -5.91 -6.42 28.10
CA GLU A 493 -5.04 -7.30 27.32
C GLU A 493 -4.09 -6.46 26.44
N GLN A 494 -2.82 -6.43 26.80
CA GLN A 494 -1.83 -5.60 26.10
C GLN A 494 -1.54 -6.06 24.65
N GLY A 495 -1.82 -7.32 24.36
CA GLY A 495 -1.67 -7.85 22.99
C GLY A 495 -2.75 -7.38 22.01
N SER A 496 -3.83 -6.73 22.47
CA SER A 496 -4.85 -6.13 21.60
C SER A 496 -4.49 -4.70 21.16
N VAL A 497 -3.64 -4.00 21.90
CA VAL A 497 -3.41 -2.56 21.78
C VAL A 497 -3.02 -2.12 20.37
N GLN A 498 -2.17 -2.87 19.67
CA GLN A 498 -1.77 -2.50 18.32
C GLN A 498 -2.94 -2.56 17.32
N TYR A 499 -3.82 -3.55 17.46
CA TYR A 499 -5.00 -3.66 16.60
C TYR A 499 -6.03 -2.56 16.95
N ASP A 500 -6.31 -2.36 18.24
CA ASP A 500 -7.24 -1.33 18.71
C ASP A 500 -6.74 0.09 18.38
N TYR A 501 -5.41 0.32 18.42
CA TYR A 501 -4.78 1.55 17.94
C TYR A 501 -5.10 1.82 16.46
N MET A 502 -4.98 0.81 15.61
CA MET A 502 -5.29 0.96 14.19
C MET A 502 -6.78 1.23 13.94
N LEU A 503 -7.67 0.63 14.74
CA LEU A 503 -9.10 0.97 14.68
C LEU A 503 -9.35 2.44 15.08
N GLY A 504 -8.66 2.94 16.10
CA GLY A 504 -8.73 4.34 16.51
C GLY A 504 -8.19 5.30 15.45
N LEU A 505 -7.08 4.96 14.79
CA LEU A 505 -6.54 5.73 13.66
C LEU A 505 -7.54 5.77 12.49
N TYR A 506 -8.13 4.65 12.14
CA TYR A 506 -9.10 4.58 11.04
C TYR A 506 -10.41 5.31 11.37
N ASP A 507 -10.87 5.27 12.62
CA ASP A 507 -12.01 6.10 13.09
C ASP A 507 -11.70 7.59 12.94
N PHE A 508 -10.52 8.01 13.35
CA PHE A 508 -10.08 9.39 13.21
C PHE A 508 -10.09 9.84 11.73
N LEU A 509 -9.44 9.07 10.86
CA LEU A 509 -9.36 9.38 9.42
C LEU A 509 -10.75 9.38 8.79
N GLU A 510 -11.62 8.41 9.12
CA GLU A 510 -12.99 8.34 8.62
C GLU A 510 -13.80 9.59 9.01
N ARG A 511 -13.65 10.04 10.23
CA ARG A 511 -14.33 11.28 10.71
C ARG A 511 -13.81 12.52 10.00
N ILE A 512 -12.50 12.62 9.73
CA ILE A 512 -11.91 13.75 8.99
C ILE A 512 -12.44 13.79 7.55
N ILE A 513 -12.36 12.68 6.82
CA ILE A 513 -12.81 12.67 5.42
C ILE A 513 -14.34 12.82 5.29
N SER A 514 -15.11 12.42 6.30
CA SER A 514 -16.55 12.62 6.34
C SER A 514 -16.92 14.08 6.60
N ARG A 515 -16.19 14.77 7.49
CA ARG A 515 -16.41 16.18 7.79
C ARG A 515 -15.89 17.10 6.70
N TYR A 516 -14.75 16.76 6.09
CA TYR A 516 -14.09 17.56 5.05
C TYR A 516 -13.94 16.74 3.75
N PRO A 517 -15.04 16.43 3.03
CA PRO A 517 -15.02 15.52 1.89
C PRO A 517 -14.21 16.03 0.68
N ASP A 518 -13.89 17.31 0.67
CA ASP A 518 -13.10 17.97 -0.37
C ASP A 518 -11.62 18.07 -0.06
N LEU A 519 -11.22 17.70 1.16
CA LEU A 519 -9.83 17.72 1.61
C LEU A 519 -9.02 16.64 0.89
N LEU A 520 -7.86 17.02 0.34
CA LEU A 520 -6.85 16.05 -0.12
C LEU A 520 -5.92 15.74 1.04
N ILE A 521 -5.90 14.49 1.48
CA ILE A 521 -4.94 14.03 2.50
C ILE A 521 -3.81 13.28 1.80
N GLU A 522 -2.57 13.70 2.03
CA GLU A 522 -1.37 12.95 1.70
C GLU A 522 -0.86 12.25 2.94
N GLY A 523 -0.76 10.91 2.89
CA GLY A 523 -0.11 10.14 3.94
C GLY A 523 1.41 10.35 3.90
N CYS A 524 2.02 10.47 5.08
CA CYS A 524 3.47 10.46 5.28
C CYS A 524 3.78 9.64 6.54
N SER A 525 4.90 8.96 6.57
CA SER A 525 5.41 8.29 7.78
C SER A 525 6.92 8.22 7.69
N GLY A 526 7.57 9.36 7.94
CA GLY A 526 8.97 9.51 7.59
C GLY A 526 9.20 9.12 6.13
N GLY A 527 8.46 9.74 5.21
CA GLY A 527 8.36 9.29 3.82
C GLY A 527 7.38 8.12 3.65
N GLY A 528 7.84 7.04 3.03
CA GLY A 528 7.03 5.91 2.64
C GLY A 528 6.87 4.79 3.68
N GLY A 529 6.97 5.08 4.98
CA GLY A 529 6.88 4.08 6.05
C GLY A 529 5.51 3.42 6.21
N ARG A 530 4.44 4.06 5.72
CA ARG A 530 3.09 3.49 5.61
C ARG A 530 2.56 3.62 4.18
N PHE A 531 3.40 3.34 3.20
CA PHE A 531 2.94 3.26 1.81
C PHE A 531 2.28 1.91 1.60
N ASP A 532 1.01 1.81 1.97
CA ASP A 532 0.22 0.58 1.99
C ASP A 532 -1.24 0.81 1.57
N ALA A 533 -1.93 -0.27 1.29
CA ALA A 533 -3.32 -0.24 0.83
C ALA A 533 -4.29 0.23 1.93
N GLY A 534 -3.96 0.05 3.22
CA GLY A 534 -4.79 0.53 4.33
C GLY A 534 -4.85 2.06 4.38
N MET A 535 -3.70 2.74 4.31
CA MET A 535 -3.65 4.20 4.26
C MET A 535 -4.27 4.75 2.98
N LEU A 536 -4.06 4.10 1.82
CA LEU A 536 -4.62 4.56 0.53
C LEU A 536 -6.15 4.61 0.50
N TYR A 537 -6.83 3.88 1.38
CA TYR A 537 -8.28 3.98 1.53
C TYR A 537 -8.73 5.37 2.01
N TYR A 538 -7.92 6.03 2.85
CA TYR A 538 -8.21 7.34 3.42
C TYR A 538 -7.39 8.47 2.77
N THR A 539 -6.17 8.16 2.35
CA THR A 539 -5.21 9.13 1.81
C THR A 539 -4.86 8.73 0.37
N PRO A 540 -5.55 9.29 -0.65
CA PRO A 540 -5.43 8.81 -2.04
C PRO A 540 -4.04 9.06 -2.67
N GLN A 541 -3.13 9.68 -1.94
CA GLN A 541 -1.70 9.78 -2.24
C GLN A 541 -0.87 9.69 -0.95
N ILE A 542 0.38 9.25 -1.09
CA ILE A 542 1.32 9.10 0.01
C ILE A 542 2.67 9.67 -0.43
N TRP A 543 3.35 10.41 0.45
CA TRP A 543 4.72 10.83 0.24
C TRP A 543 5.63 9.60 0.08
N CYS A 544 6.16 9.42 -1.10
CA CYS A 544 6.77 8.15 -1.50
C CYS A 544 8.04 7.83 -0.72
N SER A 545 8.83 8.86 -0.41
CA SER A 545 10.10 8.77 0.33
C SER A 545 10.56 10.17 0.72
N ASP A 546 11.17 10.32 1.88
CA ASP A 546 11.89 11.54 2.27
C ASP A 546 13.17 11.74 1.44
N ASN A 547 13.58 10.75 0.66
CA ASN A 547 14.65 10.91 -0.32
C ASN A 547 14.10 11.62 -1.57
N THR A 548 14.47 12.87 -1.74
CA THR A 548 14.12 13.70 -2.89
C THR A 548 15.17 13.66 -4.01
N ASP A 549 16.22 12.84 -3.86
CA ASP A 549 17.22 12.64 -4.92
C ASP A 549 16.58 11.95 -6.13
N ALA A 550 16.65 12.60 -7.30
CA ALA A 550 15.99 12.12 -8.50
C ALA A 550 16.44 10.72 -8.95
N VAL A 551 17.72 10.38 -8.77
CA VAL A 551 18.28 9.09 -9.22
C VAL A 551 17.85 7.96 -8.29
N ASP A 552 17.87 8.18 -6.96
CA ASP A 552 17.37 7.19 -6.00
C ASP A 552 15.85 7.01 -6.15
N ARG A 553 15.10 8.08 -6.46
CA ARG A 553 13.65 8.03 -6.71
C ARG A 553 13.29 7.13 -7.90
N VAL A 554 14.12 7.04 -8.94
CA VAL A 554 13.89 6.08 -10.03
C VAL A 554 13.76 4.65 -9.50
N ARG A 555 14.62 4.25 -8.55
CA ARG A 555 14.60 2.91 -7.92
C ARG A 555 13.44 2.74 -6.96
N ILE A 556 13.18 3.74 -6.11
CA ILE A 556 12.08 3.72 -5.12
C ILE A 556 10.73 3.66 -5.84
N GLN A 557 10.53 4.45 -6.89
CA GLN A 557 9.29 4.48 -7.67
C GLN A 557 9.11 3.20 -8.50
N TYR A 558 10.19 2.62 -9.03
CA TYR A 558 10.17 1.32 -9.69
C TYR A 558 9.62 0.23 -8.75
N GLY A 559 10.18 0.08 -7.54
CA GLY A 559 9.69 -0.90 -6.57
C GLY A 559 8.24 -0.62 -6.12
N THR A 560 7.86 0.65 -5.96
CA THR A 560 6.50 1.07 -5.61
C THR A 560 5.49 0.67 -6.68
N SER A 561 5.87 0.72 -7.95
CA SER A 561 4.99 0.44 -9.09
C SER A 561 4.54 -1.03 -9.19
N PHE A 562 5.11 -1.95 -8.44
CA PHE A 562 4.68 -3.36 -8.47
C PHE A 562 3.28 -3.55 -7.88
N GLY A 563 2.89 -2.74 -6.90
CA GLY A 563 1.59 -2.89 -6.23
C GLY A 563 0.71 -1.65 -6.23
N TYR A 564 1.27 -0.46 -6.43
CA TYR A 564 0.56 0.79 -6.19
C TYR A 564 0.44 1.67 -7.43
N PRO A 565 -0.71 2.36 -7.62
CA PRO A 565 -0.89 3.26 -8.77
C PRO A 565 0.00 4.50 -8.64
N VAL A 566 0.46 5.02 -9.78
CA VAL A 566 1.30 6.21 -9.82
C VAL A 566 0.58 7.45 -9.27
N SER A 567 -0.75 7.51 -9.41
CA SER A 567 -1.57 8.55 -8.77
C SER A 567 -1.46 8.63 -7.25
N ALA A 568 -0.95 7.57 -6.61
CA ALA A 568 -0.71 7.52 -5.17
C ALA A 568 0.70 8.00 -4.77
N VAL A 569 1.59 8.23 -5.73
CA VAL A 569 3.02 8.52 -5.48
C VAL A 569 3.24 10.02 -5.35
N GLY A 570 3.46 10.55 -4.14
CA GLY A 570 3.95 11.91 -3.92
C GLY A 570 5.40 12.06 -4.42
N SER A 571 5.65 13.01 -5.32
CA SER A 571 6.97 13.17 -5.95
C SER A 571 7.27 14.64 -6.26
N HIS A 572 8.39 15.16 -5.72
CA HIS A 572 8.74 16.57 -5.83
C HIS A 572 10.14 16.78 -6.42
N VAL A 573 10.31 17.92 -7.09
CA VAL A 573 11.61 18.47 -7.50
C VAL A 573 12.23 19.16 -6.30
N SER A 574 13.41 18.71 -5.85
CA SER A 574 14.17 19.30 -4.74
C SER A 574 15.30 20.21 -5.19
N ALA A 575 15.90 20.89 -4.23
CA ALA A 575 17.14 21.66 -4.43
C ALA A 575 18.35 20.75 -4.72
N VAL A 576 19.41 21.33 -5.28
CA VAL A 576 20.72 20.67 -5.45
C VAL A 576 21.83 21.58 -4.87
N PRO A 577 22.88 21.00 -4.23
CA PRO A 577 23.10 19.57 -3.98
C PRO A 577 21.99 18.96 -3.16
N ASN A 578 21.53 17.74 -3.49
CA ASN A 578 20.50 17.07 -2.70
C ASN A 578 20.98 16.86 -1.26
N HIS A 579 20.13 17.15 -0.28
CA HIS A 579 20.51 17.10 1.13
C HIS A 579 20.72 15.67 1.67
N GLN A 580 20.13 14.64 1.04
CA GLN A 580 20.32 13.24 1.42
C GLN A 580 21.61 12.64 0.84
N THR A 581 21.90 12.92 -0.43
CA THR A 581 22.96 12.25 -1.20
C THR A 581 24.14 13.14 -1.56
N GLY A 582 23.96 14.47 -1.50
CA GLY A 582 24.94 15.44 -2.02
C GLY A 582 25.01 15.48 -3.56
N ARG A 583 24.18 14.70 -4.28
CA ARG A 583 24.17 14.61 -5.74
C ARG A 583 23.65 15.90 -6.36
N LYS A 584 24.22 16.22 -7.53
CA LYS A 584 23.77 17.32 -8.39
C LYS A 584 23.26 16.76 -9.69
N THR A 585 22.00 17.01 -9.98
CA THR A 585 21.35 16.65 -11.25
C THR A 585 20.75 17.90 -11.89
N SER A 586 20.54 17.88 -13.20
CA SER A 586 19.87 18.99 -13.88
C SER A 586 18.44 19.16 -13.39
N LEU A 587 17.89 20.36 -13.49
CA LEU A 587 16.50 20.64 -13.17
C LEU A 587 15.57 19.79 -14.05
N HIS A 588 15.90 19.62 -15.33
CA HIS A 588 15.19 18.76 -16.26
C HIS A 588 15.10 17.30 -15.76
N THR A 589 16.22 16.69 -15.36
CA THR A 589 16.23 15.31 -14.82
C THR A 589 15.37 15.18 -13.56
N ARG A 590 15.47 16.16 -12.65
CA ARG A 590 14.62 16.19 -11.44
C ARG A 590 13.13 16.27 -11.82
N GLY A 591 12.80 17.10 -12.82
CA GLY A 591 11.44 17.23 -13.33
C GLY A 591 10.90 15.93 -13.92
N VAL A 592 11.65 15.28 -14.82
CA VAL A 592 11.24 14.00 -15.44
C VAL A 592 10.98 12.91 -14.37
N CYS A 593 11.86 12.80 -13.38
CA CYS A 593 11.68 11.84 -12.28
C CYS A 593 10.46 12.17 -11.41
N ALA A 594 10.26 13.45 -11.07
CA ALA A 594 9.15 13.89 -10.23
C ALA A 594 7.79 13.84 -10.96
N MET A 595 7.74 14.01 -12.27
CA MET A 595 6.52 13.88 -13.07
C MET A 595 5.95 12.44 -13.07
N ALA A 596 6.70 11.43 -12.62
CA ALA A 596 6.19 10.09 -12.41
C ALA A 596 5.46 9.95 -11.07
N GLY A 597 4.53 10.85 -10.80
CA GLY A 597 3.75 10.89 -9.57
C GLY A 597 2.81 12.09 -9.51
N THR A 598 2.38 12.44 -8.30
CA THR A 598 1.69 13.70 -8.00
C THR A 598 2.73 14.79 -7.85
N PHE A 599 2.87 15.58 -8.90
CA PHE A 599 4.00 16.46 -9.13
C PHE A 599 4.01 17.70 -8.22
N GLY A 600 5.18 18.03 -7.70
CA GLY A 600 5.38 19.25 -6.91
C GLY A 600 6.85 19.67 -6.80
N TYR A 601 7.07 20.64 -5.94
CA TYR A 601 8.39 21.23 -5.66
C TYR A 601 8.66 21.29 -4.15
N GLU A 602 9.92 21.11 -3.80
CA GLU A 602 10.41 21.20 -2.42
C GLU A 602 11.77 21.91 -2.46
N LEU A 603 11.73 23.22 -2.62
CA LEU A 603 12.89 24.09 -2.80
C LEU A 603 12.50 25.56 -2.53
N ASP A 604 13.50 26.44 -2.40
CA ASP A 604 13.28 27.87 -2.27
C ASP A 604 13.42 28.55 -3.66
N PRO A 605 12.32 29.01 -4.27
CA PRO A 605 12.38 29.65 -5.58
C PRO A 605 13.15 30.98 -5.57
N ALA A 606 13.31 31.64 -4.39
CA ALA A 606 14.08 32.89 -4.30
C ALA A 606 15.58 32.69 -4.56
N LYS A 607 16.07 31.46 -4.36
CA LYS A 607 17.48 31.08 -4.60
C LYS A 607 17.75 30.65 -6.04
N MET A 608 16.73 30.59 -6.90
CA MET A 608 16.83 30.12 -8.27
C MET A 608 17.15 31.25 -9.23
N THR A 609 17.92 30.93 -10.26
CA THR A 609 18.21 31.83 -11.38
C THR A 609 16.97 32.07 -12.25
N ASP A 610 16.94 33.15 -13.02
CA ASP A 610 15.84 33.44 -13.97
C ASP A 610 15.66 32.31 -14.99
N GLU A 611 16.74 31.62 -15.36
CA GLU A 611 16.73 30.49 -16.27
C GLU A 611 16.04 29.27 -15.66
N GLU A 612 16.38 28.91 -14.42
CA GLU A 612 15.73 27.84 -13.68
C GLU A 612 14.25 28.15 -13.42
N ARG A 613 13.91 29.39 -13.07
CA ARG A 613 12.49 29.81 -12.89
C ARG A 613 11.70 29.68 -14.20
N ARG A 614 12.32 29.95 -15.36
CA ARG A 614 11.68 29.74 -16.65
C ARG A 614 11.49 28.24 -16.92
N GLU A 615 12.49 27.42 -16.66
CA GLU A 615 12.39 25.95 -16.81
C GLU A 615 11.31 25.36 -15.92
N ILE A 616 11.14 25.84 -14.67
CA ILE A 616 10.03 25.42 -13.79
C ILE A 616 8.68 25.71 -14.42
N ARG A 617 8.48 26.91 -15.00
CA ARG A 617 7.21 27.23 -15.69
C ARG A 617 6.95 26.28 -16.86
N GLU A 618 7.98 25.98 -17.63
CA GLU A 618 7.89 25.04 -18.74
C GLU A 618 7.54 23.63 -18.27
N GLN A 619 8.19 23.13 -17.22
CA GLN A 619 7.89 21.83 -16.60
C GLN A 619 6.43 21.74 -16.11
N ILE A 620 5.91 22.79 -15.48
CA ILE A 620 4.54 22.81 -14.99
C ILE A 620 3.53 22.77 -16.14
N VAL A 621 3.78 23.55 -17.22
CA VAL A 621 2.94 23.52 -18.43
C VAL A 621 2.95 22.12 -19.06
N GLU A 622 4.13 21.53 -19.14
CA GLU A 622 4.31 20.20 -19.73
C GLU A 622 3.65 19.12 -18.89
N TYR A 623 3.86 19.13 -17.55
CA TYR A 623 3.18 18.19 -16.67
C TYR A 623 1.65 18.30 -16.75
N LYS A 624 1.11 19.53 -16.74
CA LYS A 624 -0.35 19.74 -16.87
C LYS A 624 -0.93 19.16 -18.18
N LYS A 625 -0.11 19.05 -19.23
CA LYS A 625 -0.48 18.37 -20.48
C LYS A 625 -0.60 16.85 -20.29
N TYR A 626 0.31 16.24 -19.52
CA TYR A 626 0.38 14.79 -19.33
C TYR A 626 -0.30 14.28 -18.06
N ALA A 627 -0.67 15.15 -17.14
CA ALA A 627 -1.07 14.77 -15.78
C ALA A 627 -2.21 13.73 -15.74
N GLN A 628 -3.18 13.84 -16.66
CA GLN A 628 -4.26 12.85 -16.77
C GLN A 628 -3.72 11.48 -17.17
N LEU A 629 -2.82 11.44 -18.17
CA LEU A 629 -2.18 10.21 -18.63
C LEU A 629 -1.30 9.59 -17.53
N VAL A 630 -0.49 10.39 -16.85
CA VAL A 630 0.39 9.93 -15.76
C VAL A 630 -0.41 9.35 -14.60
N GLN A 631 -1.46 10.04 -14.16
CA GLN A 631 -2.21 9.63 -12.96
C GLN A 631 -3.25 8.54 -13.21
N ASN A 632 -3.80 8.46 -14.42
CA ASN A 632 -4.90 7.55 -14.73
C ASN A 632 -4.62 6.53 -15.83
N GLY A 633 -3.50 6.65 -16.56
CA GLY A 633 -3.07 5.70 -17.58
C GLY A 633 -2.55 4.37 -17.02
N LEU A 634 -2.24 3.46 -17.94
CA LEU A 634 -1.55 2.21 -17.64
C LEU A 634 -0.06 2.49 -17.49
N TYR A 635 0.54 1.92 -16.47
CA TYR A 635 1.98 2.04 -16.21
C TYR A 635 2.73 0.80 -16.67
N TYR A 636 3.87 1.00 -17.37
CA TYR A 636 4.76 -0.08 -17.80
C TYR A 636 6.19 0.21 -17.33
N ARG A 637 6.82 -0.78 -16.73
CA ARG A 637 8.27 -0.80 -16.49
C ARG A 637 8.96 -1.26 -17.78
N LEU A 638 9.83 -0.43 -18.33
CA LEU A 638 10.56 -0.71 -19.57
C LEU A 638 11.99 -1.19 -19.33
N SER A 639 12.56 -0.90 -18.15
CA SER A 639 13.86 -1.40 -17.71
C SER A 639 13.87 -1.66 -16.22
N ASN A 640 14.87 -2.41 -15.75
CA ASN A 640 15.12 -2.64 -14.33
C ASN A 640 16.28 -1.76 -13.84
N PRO A 641 16.06 -0.66 -13.11
CA PRO A 641 17.10 0.28 -12.69
C PRO A 641 18.07 -0.27 -11.65
N PHE A 642 17.85 -1.51 -11.18
CA PHE A 642 18.77 -2.24 -10.29
C PHE A 642 19.76 -3.12 -11.06
N ALA A 643 19.52 -3.38 -12.34
CA ALA A 643 20.31 -4.31 -13.16
C ALA A 643 20.74 -3.72 -14.51
N GLU A 644 20.18 -2.59 -14.91
CA GLU A 644 20.43 -1.96 -16.22
C GLU A 644 20.99 -0.54 -16.05
N GLU A 645 21.70 -0.05 -17.07
CA GLU A 645 22.33 1.28 -17.11
C GLU A 645 21.31 2.42 -17.24
N ILE A 646 20.04 2.07 -17.49
CA ILE A 646 18.95 3.04 -17.66
C ILE A 646 17.80 2.74 -16.72
N GLY A 647 17.08 3.78 -16.30
CA GLY A 647 15.75 3.68 -15.71
C GLY A 647 14.74 4.17 -16.74
N ALA A 648 13.85 3.28 -17.21
CA ALA A 648 12.86 3.63 -18.22
C ALA A 648 11.47 3.13 -17.83
N TRP A 649 10.46 3.98 -18.04
CA TRP A 649 9.05 3.67 -17.77
C TRP A 649 8.13 4.39 -18.76
N GLU A 650 6.91 3.89 -18.90
CA GLU A 650 5.92 4.35 -19.84
C GLU A 650 4.55 4.50 -19.19
N PHE A 651 3.85 5.54 -19.58
CA PHE A 651 2.42 5.72 -19.35
C PHE A 651 1.68 5.61 -20.67
N ALA A 652 0.63 4.81 -20.73
CA ALA A 652 -0.22 4.71 -21.92
C ALA A 652 -1.68 4.94 -21.56
N SER A 653 -2.44 5.60 -22.43
CA SER A 653 -3.90 5.64 -22.28
C SER A 653 -4.50 4.24 -22.42
N GLU A 654 -5.65 3.98 -21.79
CA GLU A 654 -6.30 2.64 -21.84
C GLU A 654 -6.63 2.20 -23.28
N ASP A 655 -6.86 3.15 -24.19
CA ASP A 655 -7.09 2.90 -25.62
C ASP A 655 -5.81 2.92 -26.48
N GLY A 656 -4.64 3.10 -25.86
CA GLY A 656 -3.34 3.10 -26.50
C GLY A 656 -3.06 4.27 -27.45
N LYS A 657 -3.88 5.33 -27.43
CA LYS A 657 -3.71 6.47 -28.37
C LYS A 657 -2.63 7.46 -27.97
N GLU A 658 -2.38 7.57 -26.68
CA GLU A 658 -1.38 8.48 -26.11
C GLU A 658 -0.40 7.69 -25.27
N VAL A 659 0.89 7.95 -25.46
CA VAL A 659 1.97 7.27 -24.74
C VAL A 659 3.05 8.28 -24.36
N LEU A 660 3.46 8.26 -23.09
CA LEU A 660 4.57 9.05 -22.55
C LEU A 660 5.67 8.12 -22.05
N VAL A 661 6.81 8.14 -22.68
CA VAL A 661 8.00 7.38 -22.29
C VAL A 661 9.00 8.29 -21.62
N ASN A 662 9.53 7.83 -20.49
CA ASN A 662 10.54 8.53 -19.71
C ASN A 662 11.77 7.64 -19.58
N VAL A 663 12.95 8.22 -19.73
CA VAL A 663 14.23 7.53 -19.65
C VAL A 663 15.23 8.36 -18.87
N VAL A 664 15.95 7.75 -17.94
CA VAL A 664 17.06 8.35 -17.20
C VAL A 664 18.30 7.49 -17.40
N MET A 665 19.38 8.09 -17.87
CA MET A 665 20.68 7.44 -18.01
C MET A 665 21.35 7.36 -16.65
N LEU A 666 21.36 6.16 -16.02
CA LEU A 666 21.88 5.96 -14.66
C LEU A 666 23.39 5.79 -14.63
N GLU A 667 23.95 5.11 -15.62
CA GLU A 667 25.39 4.83 -15.72
C GLU A 667 25.86 5.08 -17.17
N ILE A 668 27.08 5.57 -17.31
CA ILE A 668 27.72 5.78 -18.63
C ILE A 668 29.12 5.18 -18.60
N HIS A 669 29.42 4.36 -19.60
CA HIS A 669 30.70 3.72 -19.77
C HIS A 669 31.46 4.23 -21.01
N GLY A 670 32.76 4.04 -21.06
CA GLY A 670 33.56 4.40 -22.22
C GLY A 670 33.15 3.62 -23.47
N ASN A 671 33.15 4.29 -24.61
CA ASN A 671 32.69 3.75 -25.90
C ASN A 671 31.24 3.24 -25.82
N MET A 672 30.34 4.13 -25.42
CA MET A 672 28.92 3.86 -25.17
C MET A 672 28.25 3.08 -26.29
N THR A 673 27.43 2.10 -25.89
CA THR A 673 26.48 1.46 -26.81
C THR A 673 25.18 2.25 -26.87
N VAL A 674 24.42 2.10 -27.96
CA VAL A 674 23.11 2.72 -28.10
C VAL A 674 22.09 1.88 -27.30
N ASN A 675 21.42 2.51 -26.34
CA ASN A 675 20.26 1.91 -25.67
C ASN A 675 19.01 2.08 -26.52
N TYR A 676 18.34 0.98 -26.85
CA TYR A 676 17.06 0.97 -27.56
C TYR A 676 15.94 0.70 -26.55
N VAL A 677 15.08 1.69 -26.33
CA VAL A 677 13.96 1.58 -25.36
C VAL A 677 12.73 1.06 -26.09
N LYS A 678 12.33 -0.16 -25.77
CA LYS A 678 11.13 -0.82 -26.31
C LYS A 678 9.89 -0.33 -25.56
N MET A 679 8.85 0.00 -26.29
CA MET A 679 7.57 0.45 -25.76
C MET A 679 6.57 -0.70 -25.67
N LYS A 680 5.51 -0.54 -24.85
CA LYS A 680 4.55 -1.63 -24.56
C LYS A 680 3.09 -1.25 -24.82
N GLY A 681 2.67 -0.06 -24.44
CA GLY A 681 1.27 0.38 -24.47
C GLY A 681 0.70 0.79 -25.81
N LEU A 682 1.35 0.42 -26.93
CA LEU A 682 0.97 0.83 -28.28
C LEU A 682 -0.03 -0.14 -28.93
N CYS A 683 -0.88 0.39 -29.81
CA CYS A 683 -1.79 -0.40 -30.64
C CYS A 683 -1.07 -0.95 -31.86
N ALA A 684 -1.05 -2.28 -32.02
CA ALA A 684 -0.47 -2.94 -33.19
C ALA A 684 -1.14 -2.46 -34.50
N GLY A 685 -0.34 -2.33 -35.56
CA GLY A 685 -0.79 -1.87 -36.87
C GLY A 685 -0.98 -0.35 -37.02
N GLN A 686 -0.68 0.41 -35.96
CA GLN A 686 -0.84 1.87 -35.96
C GLN A 686 0.49 2.61 -36.10
N PHE A 687 0.42 3.89 -36.40
CA PHE A 687 1.55 4.81 -36.46
C PHE A 687 1.44 5.85 -35.34
N TYR A 688 2.57 6.25 -34.79
CA TYR A 688 2.65 7.22 -33.69
C TYR A 688 3.57 8.37 -34.05
N LYS A 689 3.08 9.57 -33.79
CA LYS A 689 3.83 10.81 -34.04
C LYS A 689 4.43 11.29 -32.71
N ASP A 690 5.74 11.50 -32.70
CA ASP A 690 6.42 12.20 -31.62
C ASP A 690 6.08 13.70 -31.69
N SER A 691 5.44 14.19 -30.64
CA SER A 691 4.99 15.58 -30.56
C SER A 691 6.15 16.58 -30.49
N ASN A 692 7.34 16.16 -30.02
CA ASN A 692 8.51 17.02 -29.89
C ASN A 692 9.28 17.15 -31.20
N THR A 693 9.44 16.04 -31.94
CA THR A 693 10.27 16.00 -33.17
C THR A 693 9.44 16.01 -34.46
N GLY A 694 8.13 15.70 -34.35
CA GLY A 694 7.24 15.55 -35.51
C GLY A 694 7.48 14.26 -36.31
N LYS A 695 8.40 13.39 -35.92
CA LYS A 695 8.66 12.10 -36.56
C LYS A 695 7.52 11.13 -36.35
N ILE A 696 7.28 10.27 -37.33
CA ILE A 696 6.26 9.23 -37.28
C ILE A 696 6.94 7.86 -37.26
N TYR A 697 6.49 6.99 -36.36
CA TYR A 697 7.03 5.66 -36.16
C TYR A 697 5.92 4.60 -36.25
N PRO A 698 6.19 3.42 -36.85
CA PRO A 698 5.27 2.29 -36.77
C PRO A 698 5.32 1.65 -35.38
N ALA A 699 4.16 1.26 -34.83
CA ALA A 699 4.03 0.68 -33.49
C ALA A 699 4.91 -0.55 -33.30
N GLU A 700 4.92 -1.47 -34.29
CA GLU A 700 5.70 -2.71 -34.23
C GLU A 700 7.19 -2.45 -34.08
N ALA A 701 7.73 -1.47 -34.80
CA ALA A 701 9.16 -1.12 -34.68
C ALA A 701 9.50 -0.58 -33.29
N LEU A 702 8.60 0.23 -32.68
CA LEU A 702 8.77 0.72 -31.32
C LEU A 702 8.65 -0.39 -30.27
N MET A 703 7.78 -1.37 -30.50
CA MET A 703 7.58 -2.49 -29.57
C MET A 703 8.67 -3.57 -29.71
N GLU A 704 9.12 -3.88 -30.91
CA GLU A 704 10.07 -4.98 -31.14
C GLU A 704 11.54 -4.56 -31.06
N VAL A 705 11.85 -3.35 -31.54
CA VAL A 705 13.23 -2.81 -31.60
C VAL A 705 13.42 -1.67 -30.60
N GLY A 706 12.45 -0.77 -30.51
CA GLY A 706 12.49 0.40 -29.64
C GLY A 706 12.99 1.66 -30.35
N ILE A 707 13.09 2.74 -29.56
CA ILE A 707 13.64 4.02 -29.99
C ILE A 707 15.09 4.15 -29.49
N PRO A 708 16.05 4.54 -30.35
CA PRO A 708 17.43 4.74 -29.93
C PRO A 708 17.59 5.99 -29.09
N MET A 709 18.24 5.84 -27.92
CA MET A 709 18.60 6.96 -27.05
C MET A 709 19.83 7.68 -27.59
N PRO A 710 19.92 9.03 -27.42
CA PRO A 710 21.09 9.80 -27.82
C PRO A 710 22.37 9.32 -27.10
N LEU A 711 23.49 9.30 -27.84
CA LEU A 711 24.82 9.07 -27.28
C LEU A 711 25.38 10.40 -26.78
N GLU A 712 25.12 10.72 -25.53
CA GLU A 712 25.56 11.97 -24.92
C GLU A 712 26.41 11.73 -23.68
N PHE A 713 27.46 12.52 -23.49
CA PHE A 713 28.31 12.44 -22.30
C PHE A 713 27.60 13.00 -21.04
N GLY A 714 27.89 12.43 -19.91
CA GLY A 714 27.38 12.83 -18.60
C GLY A 714 26.24 11.97 -18.09
N GLU A 715 26.37 11.51 -16.86
CA GLU A 715 25.38 10.71 -16.16
C GLU A 715 24.11 11.51 -15.83
N TYR A 716 23.03 10.77 -15.56
CA TYR A 716 21.75 11.28 -15.08
C TYR A 716 21.01 12.20 -16.07
N LYS A 717 21.31 12.09 -17.36
CA LYS A 717 20.49 12.76 -18.38
C LYS A 717 19.14 12.07 -18.51
N ALA A 718 18.09 12.85 -18.60
CA ALA A 718 16.73 12.36 -18.75
C ALA A 718 16.14 12.76 -20.11
N TYR A 719 15.27 11.89 -20.61
CA TYR A 719 14.56 12.10 -21.88
C TYR A 719 13.09 11.79 -21.67
N GLN A 720 12.24 12.57 -22.31
CA GLN A 720 10.79 12.40 -22.29
C GLN A 720 10.27 12.42 -23.72
N ILE A 721 9.53 11.38 -24.12
CA ILE A 721 9.03 11.16 -25.47
C ILE A 721 7.52 11.01 -25.38
N TYR A 722 6.78 11.94 -25.96
CA TYR A 722 5.32 11.90 -25.99
C TYR A 722 4.84 11.58 -27.41
N LEU A 723 4.14 10.47 -27.52
CA LEU A 723 3.64 9.90 -28.75
C LEU A 723 2.12 9.95 -28.81
N GLU A 724 1.60 10.38 -29.95
CA GLU A 724 0.17 10.39 -30.26
C GLU A 724 -0.08 9.53 -31.49
N MET A 725 -1.10 8.67 -31.42
CA MET A 725 -1.49 7.83 -32.56
C MET A 725 -1.93 8.71 -33.72
N VAL A 726 -1.42 8.44 -34.91
CA VAL A 726 -1.80 9.15 -36.15
C VAL A 726 -3.14 8.60 -36.61
N GLU A 727 -4.11 9.50 -36.83
CA GLU A 727 -5.43 9.12 -37.37
C GLU A 727 -5.37 8.64 -38.83
#